data_98d21f2226e699cb720a2fc1c52f88f7
#
_entry.id   98d21f2226e699cb720a2fc1c52f88f7
#
_cell.length_a   1.000
_cell.length_b   1.000
_cell.length_c   1.000
_cell.angle_alpha   90.00
_cell.angle_beta   90.00
_cell.angle_gamma   90.00
#
_symmetry.space_group_name_H-M   'P 1'
#
loop_
_entity.id
_entity.type
_entity.pdbx_description
1 polymer ?
#
loop_
_entity_poly.entity_id
_entity_poly.type
_entity_poly.pdbx_seq_one_letter_code
_entity_poly.pdbx_strand_id
1 'polypeptide(L)'
;MLQDTNSKCRHCPNIPSEACCFCNSSATEKLLDLCFNYINKKLESICEFTGYSGYLKLKDNISLPVEICEKLLSVRSQSLQSIDSNFINIFKDTNNTRLKRVRLRKSKILDHDLEVLLSHQLRELELVRSKELTHNCIKHISTYGASLVTLIIGDDVNIFPLSIYAFIDIHDNCGQNFIFNTPNLQKFALKNCHGLPDFFYQMLLNPMNKLTHLDLSNCDSLDNFTYTEHLTSLRTLILYNVSNIDEMLPAICKLKTLTHLDVSQSKDDNRKFPDPTATLTAFVNNLPQLMSLDISGTNLAGTGVSETNEARGSDIPGLISRVDNPFHFLGLYETMHAACFRHDIPSKLIAGNANEEQILISALAYMDRTDMLQKVLNELFQLFRFETCQFVGQALDVVLESMNRHLDERHIQISGSATLFYIVKGTDRELHDAIHVKRKVISTLLNGMSVHRYDETMMRNGCLTLCQFKIPLDVLFEYERLVDVLLYSVHGLTSESFVQRIGIYLLNSLACQVGGQQKVRLGELGAINKMIWLISERLERGHCDDVLEVAWSTMWNVTDETPSNCRKFLENNGMEYFLSCLQSFPEKEDLLRNMMGLLGNVAEVKELRHYLITPEYLSVFSNLLNSNCDGIEVSYNAAGVISHIASDGPDVWTVEIPLRQQVLDRMISAIESWDLSSQRNINYRSFEPILYLVKIYHTPECQRWAVWALANLTKVYPEKYCHLVEKEGGLDLLKELIAHKDPPLANKQLAEIVIDNCKKFENHDWPQHELDG
;
A
#
# COMPACT_ATOMS: atom_id res chain seq x y z
N MET A 1 2.61 46.40 -4.50
CA MET A 1 2.01 45.55 -3.45
C MET A 1 2.51 44.15 -3.68
N LEU A 2 3.64 43.82 -3.08
CA LEU A 2 4.17 42.45 -3.02
C LEU A 2 3.45 41.75 -1.87
N GLN A 3 2.58 40.80 -2.17
CA GLN A 3 1.94 39.96 -1.15
C GLN A 3 3.02 39.11 -0.47
N ASP A 4 3.04 39.18 0.85
CA ASP A 4 3.82 38.35 1.75
C ASP A 4 3.52 36.84 1.47
N THR A 5 4.44 36.16 0.81
CA THR A 5 4.37 34.72 0.51
C THR A 5 4.94 33.85 1.64
N ASN A 6 5.07 34.37 2.85
CA ASN A 6 5.59 33.65 4.03
C ASN A 6 4.48 33.21 5.00
N SER A 7 3.42 32.59 4.50
CA SER A 7 2.51 31.88 5.40
C SER A 7 3.14 30.54 5.79
N LYS A 8 3.62 30.45 7.03
CA LYS A 8 4.09 29.17 7.61
C LYS A 8 2.90 28.22 7.77
N CYS A 9 3.09 26.95 7.45
CA CYS A 9 2.10 25.92 7.66
C CYS A 9 1.80 25.78 9.17
N ARG A 10 0.52 25.67 9.56
CA ARG A 10 0.12 25.45 10.95
C ARG A 10 0.57 24.09 11.49
N HIS A 11 0.75 23.07 10.61
CA HIS A 11 1.13 21.71 10.98
C HIS A 11 2.62 21.40 10.74
N CYS A 12 3.32 22.23 9.97
CA CYS A 12 4.73 22.08 9.62
C CYS A 12 5.40 23.46 9.62
N PRO A 13 5.75 24.00 10.78
CA PRO A 13 6.21 25.40 10.92
C PRO A 13 7.50 25.73 10.16
N ASN A 14 8.27 24.72 9.74
CA ASN A 14 9.54 24.87 9.03
C ASN A 14 9.46 24.60 7.53
N ILE A 15 8.28 24.26 6.99
CA ILE A 15 8.06 24.02 5.55
C ILE A 15 7.15 25.12 5.00
N PRO A 16 7.42 25.67 3.80
CA PRO A 16 6.47 26.53 3.11
C PRO A 16 5.13 25.84 2.95
N SER A 17 4.02 26.56 3.16
CA SER A 17 2.65 25.98 3.08
C SER A 17 2.37 25.29 1.75
N GLU A 18 3.01 25.72 0.67
CA GLU A 18 2.90 25.12 -0.67
C GLU A 18 3.58 23.74 -0.80
N ALA A 19 4.53 23.42 0.07
CA ALA A 19 5.28 22.17 0.08
C ALA A 19 4.68 21.12 1.04
N CYS A 20 3.77 21.52 1.91
CA CYS A 20 3.15 20.62 2.89
C CYS A 20 1.91 19.94 2.33
N CYS A 21 1.84 18.60 2.40
CA CYS A 21 0.69 17.83 1.94
C CYS A 21 -0.61 18.16 2.69
N PHE A 22 -0.53 18.63 3.94
CA PHE A 22 -1.68 19.03 4.74
C PHE A 22 -2.23 20.40 4.35
N CYS A 23 -1.38 21.33 3.90
CA CYS A 23 -1.81 22.66 3.47
C CYS A 23 -2.39 22.66 2.05
N ASN A 24 -2.03 21.66 1.25
CA ASN A 24 -2.64 21.36 -0.05
C ASN A 24 -3.93 20.53 0.07
N SER A 25 -4.49 20.39 1.27
CA SER A 25 -5.62 19.52 1.59
C SER A 25 -6.94 19.85 0.89
N SER A 26 -7.06 21.01 0.26
CA SER A 26 -8.23 21.36 -0.57
C SER A 26 -8.05 21.01 -2.06
N ALA A 27 -6.88 20.55 -2.48
CA ALA A 27 -6.65 20.14 -3.86
C ALA A 27 -7.11 18.69 -4.06
N THR A 28 -8.29 18.52 -4.64
CA THR A 28 -8.62 17.28 -5.37
C THR A 28 -7.41 16.87 -6.21
N GLU A 29 -7.13 15.56 -6.29
CA GLU A 29 -6.12 15.00 -7.21
C GLU A 29 -6.25 15.74 -8.53
N LYS A 30 -5.17 16.40 -8.98
CA LYS A 30 -5.27 17.22 -10.19
C LYS A 30 -5.72 16.31 -11.32
N LEU A 31 -6.67 16.77 -12.13
CA LEU A 31 -7.15 16.03 -13.32
C LEU A 31 -5.99 15.47 -14.13
N LEU A 32 -4.89 16.19 -14.18
CA LEU A 32 -3.66 15.79 -14.86
C LEU A 32 -3.06 14.49 -14.25
N ASP A 33 -3.00 14.36 -12.94
CA ASP A 33 -2.45 13.16 -12.26
C ASP A 33 -3.37 11.96 -12.47
N LEU A 34 -4.68 12.15 -12.45
CA LEU A 34 -5.66 11.11 -12.82
C LEU A 34 -5.48 10.65 -14.27
N CYS A 35 -5.28 11.58 -15.20
CA CYS A 35 -5.01 11.26 -16.61
C CYS A 35 -3.72 10.44 -16.76
N PHE A 36 -2.63 10.82 -16.08
CA PHE A 36 -1.36 10.07 -16.12
C PHE A 36 -1.51 8.67 -15.53
N ASN A 37 -2.20 8.52 -14.41
CA ASN A 37 -2.46 7.22 -13.80
C ASN A 37 -3.29 6.32 -14.74
N TYR A 38 -4.27 6.89 -15.43
CA TYR A 38 -5.06 6.16 -16.44
C TYR A 38 -4.21 5.75 -17.64
N ILE A 39 -3.44 6.70 -18.24
CA ILE A 39 -2.56 6.43 -19.38
C ILE A 39 -1.52 5.38 -19.03
N ASN A 40 -0.91 5.46 -17.84
CA ASN A 40 0.08 4.48 -17.39
C ASN A 40 -0.51 3.06 -17.28
N LYS A 41 -1.76 2.93 -16.83
CA LYS A 41 -2.48 1.64 -16.78
C LYS A 41 -2.91 1.14 -18.16
N LYS A 42 -3.22 2.06 -19.10
CA LYS A 42 -3.79 1.77 -20.42
C LYS A 42 -3.06 2.55 -21.52
N LEU A 43 -1.81 2.14 -21.81
CA LEU A 43 -0.98 2.78 -22.85
C LEU A 43 -1.62 2.76 -24.23
N GLU A 44 -2.48 1.78 -24.52
CA GLU A 44 -3.27 1.69 -25.74
C GLU A 44 -4.20 2.89 -25.97
N SER A 45 -4.46 3.71 -24.95
CA SER A 45 -5.23 4.95 -25.09
C SER A 45 -4.51 5.96 -25.97
N ILE A 46 -3.19 6.04 -25.90
CA ILE A 46 -2.34 6.99 -26.65
C ILE A 46 -1.34 6.30 -27.61
N CYS A 47 -1.14 5.00 -27.49
CA CYS A 47 -0.19 4.22 -28.27
C CYS A 47 -0.89 3.12 -29.08
N GLU A 48 -0.20 2.65 -30.11
CA GLU A 48 -0.54 1.48 -30.90
C GLU A 48 0.66 0.55 -31.03
N PHE A 49 0.41 -0.74 -31.30
CA PHE A 49 1.47 -1.71 -31.57
C PHE A 49 1.85 -1.67 -33.04
N THR A 50 3.14 -1.52 -33.33
CA THR A 50 3.66 -1.52 -34.69
C THR A 50 3.87 -2.93 -35.22
N GLY A 51 3.09 -3.34 -36.22
CA GLY A 51 3.32 -4.52 -37.07
C GLY A 51 3.72 -5.80 -36.36
N TYR A 52 4.57 -6.62 -37.02
CA TYR A 52 5.07 -7.90 -36.50
C TYR A 52 6.05 -7.79 -35.31
N SER A 53 6.61 -6.58 -35.03
CA SER A 53 7.62 -6.41 -33.96
C SER A 53 7.04 -6.15 -32.57
N GLY A 54 5.75 -5.83 -32.46
CA GLY A 54 5.06 -5.64 -31.17
C GLY A 54 5.53 -4.44 -30.33
N TYR A 55 6.27 -3.48 -30.92
CA TYR A 55 6.72 -2.27 -30.22
C TYR A 55 5.63 -1.22 -30.11
N LEU A 56 5.58 -0.53 -28.96
CA LEU A 56 4.68 0.60 -28.77
C LEU A 56 5.15 1.84 -29.55
N LYS A 57 4.22 2.49 -30.24
CA LYS A 57 4.39 3.78 -30.93
C LYS A 57 3.24 4.69 -30.57
N LEU A 58 3.46 6.00 -30.48
CA LEU A 58 2.37 6.97 -30.39
C LEU A 58 1.44 6.87 -31.59
N LYS A 59 0.14 6.98 -31.35
CA LYS A 59 -0.86 7.09 -32.42
C LYS A 59 -0.60 8.32 -33.27
N ASP A 60 -0.95 8.25 -34.54
CA ASP A 60 -0.84 9.39 -35.45
C ASP A 60 -1.61 10.61 -34.88
N ASN A 61 -1.04 11.79 -35.06
CA ASN A 61 -1.54 13.09 -34.58
C ASN A 61 -1.45 13.32 -33.07
N ILE A 62 -0.77 12.47 -32.30
CA ILE A 62 -0.45 12.73 -30.89
C ILE A 62 0.98 13.28 -30.81
N SER A 63 1.12 14.46 -30.19
CA SER A 63 2.42 15.05 -29.86
C SER A 63 2.46 15.34 -28.33
N LEU A 64 3.54 14.92 -27.69
CA LEU A 64 3.72 15.05 -26.25
C LEU A 64 4.83 16.07 -25.94
N PRO A 65 4.52 17.22 -25.31
CA PRO A 65 5.53 18.18 -24.88
C PRO A 65 6.43 17.61 -23.77
N VAL A 66 7.54 18.31 -23.51
CA VAL A 66 8.58 17.87 -22.56
C VAL A 66 8.02 17.47 -21.20
N GLU A 67 7.16 18.33 -20.65
CA GLU A 67 6.60 18.16 -19.31
C GLU A 67 5.74 16.89 -19.21
N ILE A 68 5.02 16.58 -20.27
CA ILE A 68 4.17 15.38 -20.35
C ILE A 68 5.02 14.12 -20.51
N CYS A 69 6.04 14.16 -21.39
CA CYS A 69 6.96 13.02 -21.55
C CYS A 69 7.70 12.70 -20.24
N GLU A 70 8.27 13.72 -19.58
CA GLU A 70 9.01 13.55 -18.32
C GLU A 70 8.08 13.06 -17.18
N LYS A 71 6.85 13.59 -17.09
CA LYS A 71 5.86 13.13 -16.09
C LYS A 71 5.44 11.69 -16.36
N LEU A 72 5.24 11.29 -17.61
CA LEU A 72 4.90 9.91 -17.97
C LEU A 72 6.01 8.92 -17.56
N LEU A 73 7.28 9.26 -17.81
CA LEU A 73 8.44 8.50 -17.34
C LEU A 73 8.47 8.42 -15.80
N SER A 74 8.23 9.54 -15.11
CA SER A 74 8.22 9.60 -13.65
C SER A 74 7.11 8.72 -13.03
N VAL A 75 5.88 8.81 -13.56
CA VAL A 75 4.75 7.98 -13.08
C VAL A 75 5.02 6.50 -13.34
N ARG A 76 5.61 6.15 -14.50
CA ARG A 76 5.97 4.77 -14.82
C ARG A 76 7.04 4.24 -13.87
N SER A 77 8.08 5.03 -13.59
CA SER A 77 9.16 4.68 -12.65
C SER A 77 8.68 4.45 -11.21
N GLN A 78 7.59 5.12 -10.80
CA GLN A 78 6.99 4.98 -9.48
C GLN A 78 5.92 3.88 -9.41
N SER A 79 5.53 3.33 -10.55
CA SER A 79 4.53 2.26 -10.62
C SER A 79 5.20 0.88 -10.51
N LEU A 80 4.38 -0.16 -10.29
CA LEU A 80 4.84 -1.55 -10.32
C LEU A 80 5.19 -2.06 -11.73
N GLN A 81 4.98 -1.23 -12.76
CA GLN A 81 5.24 -1.57 -14.14
C GLN A 81 6.68 -1.23 -14.51
N SER A 82 7.38 -2.15 -15.17
CA SER A 82 8.76 -1.93 -15.61
C SER A 82 8.86 -0.90 -16.74
N ILE A 83 9.98 -0.14 -16.74
CA ILE A 83 10.43 0.61 -17.90
C ILE A 83 11.33 -0.32 -18.71
N ASP A 84 10.86 -0.71 -19.89
CA ASP A 84 11.54 -1.61 -20.82
C ASP A 84 11.67 -0.97 -22.21
N SER A 85 12.30 -1.69 -23.13
CA SER A 85 12.50 -1.23 -24.52
C SER A 85 11.19 -0.88 -25.22
N ASN A 86 10.09 -1.61 -24.92
CA ASN A 86 8.78 -1.32 -25.52
C ASN A 86 8.27 0.06 -25.09
N PHE A 87 8.39 0.36 -23.79
CA PHE A 87 7.98 1.67 -23.27
C PHE A 87 8.88 2.79 -23.78
N ILE A 88 10.20 2.60 -23.85
CA ILE A 88 11.16 3.60 -24.36
C ILE A 88 10.90 3.90 -25.84
N ASN A 89 10.45 2.93 -26.61
CA ASN A 89 10.18 3.12 -28.03
C ASN A 89 9.09 4.16 -28.33
N ILE A 90 8.23 4.49 -27.36
CA ILE A 90 7.26 5.61 -27.44
C ILE A 90 7.97 6.94 -27.74
N PHE A 91 9.20 7.11 -27.23
CA PHE A 91 10.00 8.33 -27.36
C PHE A 91 10.93 8.33 -28.58
N LYS A 92 10.84 7.35 -29.49
CA LYS A 92 11.72 7.24 -30.67
C LYS A 92 11.54 8.38 -31.64
N ASP A 93 10.34 8.90 -31.80
CA ASP A 93 10.04 10.01 -32.70
C ASP A 93 10.26 11.35 -31.98
N THR A 94 11.41 11.96 -32.21
CA THR A 94 11.80 13.25 -31.63
C THR A 94 11.00 14.45 -32.14
N ASN A 95 10.19 14.29 -33.20
CA ASN A 95 9.29 15.35 -33.69
C ASN A 95 8.04 15.42 -32.80
N ASN A 96 7.52 14.27 -32.37
CA ASN A 96 6.30 14.14 -31.60
C ASN A 96 6.53 13.96 -30.10
N THR A 97 7.76 13.67 -29.67
CA THR A 97 8.14 13.55 -28.24
C THR A 97 9.41 14.34 -27.98
N ARG A 98 9.51 14.91 -26.78
CA ARG A 98 10.71 15.65 -26.36
C ARG A 98 11.02 15.37 -24.91
N LEU A 99 12.31 15.13 -24.61
CA LEU A 99 12.85 14.90 -23.28
C LEU A 99 14.04 15.83 -23.03
N LYS A 100 14.15 16.36 -21.83
CA LYS A 100 15.33 17.08 -21.35
C LYS A 100 15.95 16.40 -20.13
N ARG A 101 15.12 15.75 -19.32
CA ARG A 101 15.50 15.06 -18.10
C ARG A 101 14.98 13.63 -18.15
N VAL A 102 15.86 12.67 -17.94
CA VAL A 102 15.52 11.25 -17.88
C VAL A 102 16.07 10.68 -16.59
N ARG A 103 15.19 10.14 -15.76
CA ARG A 103 15.55 9.48 -14.52
C ARG A 103 14.98 8.06 -14.57
N LEU A 104 15.87 7.10 -14.71
CA LEU A 104 15.53 5.68 -14.78
C LEU A 104 15.99 4.99 -13.50
N ARG A 105 15.02 4.49 -12.77
CA ARG A 105 15.26 3.68 -11.58
C ARG A 105 14.63 2.30 -11.80
N LYS A 106 15.43 1.23 -11.67
CA LYS A 106 14.99 -0.17 -11.88
C LYS A 106 14.45 -0.43 -13.30
N SER A 107 15.11 0.13 -14.30
CA SER A 107 14.72 -0.10 -15.68
C SER A 107 15.31 -1.39 -16.23
N LYS A 108 14.58 -1.99 -17.18
CA LYS A 108 15.03 -3.14 -18.00
C LYS A 108 15.40 -2.67 -19.38
N ILE A 109 16.03 -1.50 -19.48
CA ILE A 109 16.49 -0.94 -20.75
C ILE A 109 17.82 -1.57 -21.16
N LEU A 110 18.05 -1.64 -22.46
CA LEU A 110 19.28 -2.11 -23.08
C LEU A 110 20.10 -0.93 -23.61
N ASP A 111 21.37 -1.15 -23.95
CA ASP A 111 22.27 -0.09 -24.42
C ASP A 111 21.71 0.70 -25.62
N HIS A 112 21.00 0.04 -26.54
CA HIS A 112 20.38 0.71 -27.70
C HIS A 112 19.20 1.63 -27.33
N ASP A 113 18.54 1.40 -26.20
CA ASP A 113 17.46 2.29 -25.74
C ASP A 113 18.00 3.63 -25.30
N LEU A 114 19.25 3.67 -24.81
CA LEU A 114 19.93 4.93 -24.49
C LEU A 114 20.14 5.82 -25.71
N GLU A 115 20.36 5.23 -26.89
CA GLU A 115 20.46 6.01 -28.12
C GLU A 115 19.15 6.75 -28.39
N VAL A 116 18.00 6.08 -28.23
CA VAL A 116 16.69 6.70 -28.37
C VAL A 116 16.54 7.87 -27.41
N LEU A 117 16.87 7.69 -26.15
CA LEU A 117 16.74 8.73 -25.12
C LEU A 117 17.69 9.91 -25.35
N LEU A 118 18.95 9.63 -25.64
CA LEU A 118 19.99 10.63 -25.86
C LEU A 118 19.80 11.44 -27.15
N SER A 119 19.07 10.90 -28.16
CA SER A 119 18.71 11.63 -29.41
C SER A 119 17.89 12.89 -29.13
N HIS A 120 17.23 12.99 -27.96
CA HIS A 120 16.50 14.17 -27.49
C HIS A 120 17.39 15.32 -26.98
N GLN A 121 18.73 15.20 -27.04
CA GLN A 121 19.66 16.18 -26.48
C GLN A 121 19.42 16.46 -25.00
N LEU A 122 19.45 15.42 -24.20
CA LEU A 122 19.21 15.47 -22.75
C LEU A 122 20.15 16.44 -22.02
N ARG A 123 19.63 17.10 -20.99
CA ARG A 123 20.41 17.86 -20.03
C ARG A 123 20.74 17.05 -18.78
N GLU A 124 19.83 16.16 -18.38
CA GLU A 124 20.00 15.32 -17.19
C GLU A 124 19.74 13.86 -17.56
N LEU A 125 20.65 12.98 -17.17
CA LEU A 125 20.53 11.53 -17.25
C LEU A 125 20.87 10.91 -15.90
N GLU A 126 19.93 10.19 -15.31
CA GLU A 126 20.10 9.40 -14.08
C GLU A 126 19.78 7.95 -14.39
N LEU A 127 20.74 7.06 -14.12
CA LEU A 127 20.64 5.61 -14.30
C LEU A 127 20.92 4.95 -12.95
N VAL A 128 19.92 4.29 -12.35
CA VAL A 128 20.03 3.60 -11.06
C VAL A 128 19.34 2.25 -11.16
N ARG A 129 20.00 1.18 -10.70
CA ARG A 129 19.46 -0.20 -10.71
C ARG A 129 19.00 -0.65 -12.11
N SER A 130 19.77 -0.30 -13.13
CA SER A 130 19.54 -0.69 -14.53
C SER A 130 20.57 -1.76 -14.92
N LYS A 131 20.32 -3.01 -14.52
CA LYS A 131 21.27 -4.13 -14.56
C LYS A 131 21.60 -4.62 -15.97
N GLU A 132 20.73 -4.35 -16.94
CA GLU A 132 20.88 -4.82 -18.32
C GLU A 132 21.81 -3.91 -19.16
N LEU A 133 22.21 -2.75 -18.63
CA LEU A 133 23.15 -1.86 -19.27
C LEU A 133 24.57 -2.42 -19.18
N THR A 134 25.33 -2.30 -20.27
CA THR A 134 26.73 -2.73 -20.35
C THR A 134 27.66 -1.55 -20.59
N HIS A 135 28.96 -1.81 -20.69
CA HIS A 135 29.97 -0.80 -21.00
C HIS A 135 29.74 -0.06 -22.34
N ASN A 136 28.95 -0.63 -23.26
CA ASN A 136 28.63 0.03 -24.52
C ASN A 136 27.79 1.31 -24.31
N CYS A 137 27.10 1.44 -23.19
CA CYS A 137 26.35 2.67 -22.87
C CYS A 137 27.27 3.90 -22.80
N ILE A 138 28.55 3.75 -22.38
CA ILE A 138 29.55 4.84 -22.35
C ILE A 138 29.74 5.41 -23.75
N LYS A 139 29.85 4.57 -24.78
CA LYS A 139 29.96 4.99 -26.16
C LYS A 139 28.75 5.80 -26.61
N HIS A 140 27.52 5.35 -26.29
CA HIS A 140 26.31 6.10 -26.61
C HIS A 140 26.27 7.44 -25.87
N ILE A 141 26.60 7.48 -24.58
CA ILE A 141 26.67 8.72 -23.79
C ILE A 141 27.71 9.68 -24.38
N SER A 142 28.88 9.18 -24.77
CA SER A 142 29.93 10.01 -25.38
C SER A 142 29.56 10.54 -26.76
N THR A 143 28.81 9.77 -27.55
CA THR A 143 28.40 10.16 -28.92
C THR A 143 27.29 11.20 -28.91
N TYR A 144 26.29 11.03 -28.04
CA TYR A 144 25.06 11.85 -28.03
C TYR A 144 24.93 12.77 -26.82
N GLY A 145 25.81 12.62 -25.80
CA GLY A 145 25.71 13.31 -24.52
C GLY A 145 26.35 14.69 -24.43
N ALA A 146 26.69 15.33 -25.55
CA ALA A 146 27.34 16.67 -25.55
C ALA A 146 26.51 17.77 -24.86
N SER A 147 25.19 17.61 -24.79
CA SER A 147 24.25 18.52 -24.12
C SER A 147 24.09 18.24 -22.61
N LEU A 148 24.64 17.15 -22.09
CA LEU A 148 24.49 16.75 -20.69
C LEU A 148 25.15 17.75 -19.75
N VAL A 149 24.41 18.14 -18.75
CA VAL A 149 24.84 18.97 -17.61
C VAL A 149 24.92 18.13 -16.35
N THR A 150 24.06 17.11 -16.23
CA THR A 150 24.01 16.18 -15.10
C THR A 150 24.05 14.74 -15.62
N LEU A 151 24.99 13.95 -15.09
CA LEU A 151 25.07 12.51 -15.30
C LEU A 151 25.23 11.81 -13.95
N ILE A 152 24.27 10.94 -13.64
CA ILE A 152 24.25 10.13 -12.40
C ILE A 152 24.21 8.66 -12.79
N ILE A 153 25.22 7.93 -12.36
CA ILE A 153 25.34 6.47 -12.50
C ILE A 153 25.36 5.91 -11.09
N GLY A 154 24.25 5.29 -10.70
CA GLY A 154 24.05 4.79 -9.34
C GLY A 154 24.20 3.27 -9.24
N ASP A 155 23.60 2.74 -8.20
CA ASP A 155 23.67 1.33 -7.82
C ASP A 155 23.26 0.39 -8.95
N ASP A 156 23.87 -0.80 -8.99
CA ASP A 156 23.51 -1.89 -9.94
C ASP A 156 23.52 -1.49 -11.42
N VAL A 157 24.38 -0.56 -11.83
CA VAL A 157 24.62 -0.21 -13.24
C VAL A 157 26.01 -0.71 -13.62
N ASN A 158 26.11 -1.84 -14.31
CA ASN A 158 27.37 -2.53 -14.61
C ASN A 158 28.06 -1.98 -15.86
N ILE A 159 28.39 -0.71 -15.86
CA ILE A 159 29.04 -0.07 -17.03
C ILE A 159 30.54 -0.31 -17.10
N PHE A 160 31.16 -0.77 -16.03
CA PHE A 160 32.57 -1.10 -15.99
C PHE A 160 32.75 -2.62 -15.83
N PRO A 161 33.44 -3.31 -16.76
CA PRO A 161 33.65 -4.73 -16.64
C PRO A 161 34.55 -5.07 -15.43
N LEU A 162 34.23 -6.14 -14.69
CA LEU A 162 34.99 -6.63 -13.55
C LEU A 162 36.45 -6.94 -13.88
N SER A 163 36.79 -7.16 -15.16
CA SER A 163 38.14 -7.42 -15.67
C SER A 163 38.76 -6.22 -16.35
N ILE A 164 38.49 -4.99 -15.85
CA ILE A 164 39.00 -3.76 -16.46
C ILE A 164 40.53 -3.77 -16.61
N TYR A 165 41.26 -4.41 -15.69
CA TYR A 165 42.67 -4.64 -15.78
C TYR A 165 43.11 -5.43 -17.03
N ALA A 166 42.34 -6.41 -17.46
CA ALA A 166 42.62 -7.21 -18.65
C ALA A 166 42.40 -6.42 -19.96
N PHE A 167 41.56 -5.36 -19.91
CA PHE A 167 41.33 -4.47 -21.06
C PHE A 167 42.41 -3.38 -21.22
N ILE A 168 43.00 -2.94 -20.10
CA ILE A 168 44.00 -1.85 -20.07
C ILE A 168 45.39 -2.34 -20.50
N ASP A 169 45.75 -3.59 -20.16
CA ASP A 169 47.06 -4.17 -20.48
C ASP A 169 47.29 -4.54 -21.96
N ILE A 170 46.24 -4.59 -22.79
CA ILE A 170 46.34 -5.17 -24.13
C ILE A 170 46.57 -4.14 -25.27
N HIS A 171 46.14 -2.88 -25.09
CA HIS A 171 46.30 -1.87 -26.13
C HIS A 171 46.35 -0.42 -25.60
N ASP A 172 47.32 0.35 -26.01
CA ASP A 172 47.52 1.79 -25.70
C ASP A 172 46.33 2.73 -25.97
N ASN A 173 45.31 2.28 -26.67
CA ASN A 173 44.11 3.07 -27.02
C ASN A 173 42.81 2.64 -26.33
N CYS A 174 42.82 1.59 -25.49
CA CYS A 174 41.59 1.08 -24.85
C CYS A 174 41.01 2.00 -23.78
N GLY A 175 41.82 2.80 -23.13
CA GLY A 175 41.36 3.76 -22.12
C GLY A 175 40.37 4.79 -22.64
N GLN A 176 40.44 5.15 -23.93
CA GLN A 176 39.52 6.13 -24.53
C GLN A 176 38.06 5.64 -24.60
N ASN A 177 37.82 4.34 -24.62
CA ASN A 177 36.48 3.77 -24.67
C ASN A 177 35.68 3.90 -23.36
N PHE A 178 36.34 4.25 -22.26
CA PHE A 178 35.75 4.41 -20.94
C PHE A 178 35.68 5.88 -20.47
N ILE A 179 35.96 6.84 -21.35
CA ILE A 179 35.91 8.27 -21.04
C ILE A 179 34.59 8.85 -21.55
N PHE A 180 33.91 9.63 -20.71
CA PHE A 180 32.72 10.37 -21.12
C PHE A 180 33.10 11.66 -21.85
N ASN A 181 32.78 11.76 -23.11
CA ASN A 181 32.92 12.99 -23.88
C ASN A 181 31.72 13.91 -23.67
N THR A 182 31.63 14.52 -22.48
CA THR A 182 30.51 15.36 -22.04
C THR A 182 31.03 16.75 -21.62
N PRO A 183 31.39 17.65 -22.58
CA PRO A 183 32.12 18.87 -22.28
C PRO A 183 31.35 19.92 -21.47
N ASN A 184 30.06 19.75 -21.30
CA ASN A 184 29.21 20.66 -20.53
C ASN A 184 28.80 20.12 -19.15
N LEU A 185 29.36 18.99 -18.75
CA LEU A 185 29.00 18.32 -17.50
C LEU A 185 29.39 19.18 -16.29
N GLN A 186 28.42 19.47 -15.45
CA GLN A 186 28.56 20.22 -14.21
C GLN A 186 28.33 19.36 -12.97
N LYS A 187 27.46 18.34 -13.10
CA LYS A 187 27.18 17.39 -12.02
C LYS A 187 27.46 15.97 -12.48
N PHE A 188 28.39 15.32 -11.80
CA PHE A 188 28.73 13.93 -12.01
C PHE A 188 28.60 13.14 -10.70
N ALA A 189 27.91 12.00 -10.77
CA ALA A 189 27.84 11.03 -9.70
C ALA A 189 28.17 9.64 -10.26
N LEU A 190 29.09 8.97 -9.61
CA LEU A 190 29.43 7.58 -9.83
C LEU A 190 29.39 6.87 -8.48
N LYS A 191 28.42 5.97 -8.27
CA LYS A 191 28.18 5.37 -6.98
C LYS A 191 28.36 3.86 -7.00
N ASN A 192 28.79 3.30 -5.88
CA ASN A 192 28.96 1.85 -5.68
C ASN A 192 29.90 1.21 -6.71
N CYS A 193 30.96 1.90 -7.08
CA CYS A 193 31.99 1.35 -7.95
C CYS A 193 33.08 0.67 -7.12
N HIS A 194 33.19 -0.64 -7.25
CA HIS A 194 34.16 -1.45 -6.54
C HIS A 194 35.22 -2.02 -7.50
N GLY A 195 36.47 -2.10 -7.02
CA GLY A 195 37.59 -2.70 -7.75
C GLY A 195 38.12 -1.87 -8.93
N LEU A 196 37.77 -0.58 -9.02
CA LEU A 196 38.38 0.32 -9.99
C LEU A 196 39.68 0.88 -9.42
N PRO A 197 40.81 0.87 -10.16
CA PRO A 197 42.06 1.45 -9.69
C PRO A 197 42.02 2.98 -9.67
N ASP A 198 42.77 3.61 -8.77
CA ASP A 198 42.80 5.07 -8.59
C ASP A 198 43.10 5.85 -9.90
N PHE A 199 44.03 5.36 -10.75
CA PHE A 199 44.32 6.00 -12.03
C PHE A 199 43.11 6.06 -12.97
N PHE A 200 42.15 5.17 -12.81
CA PHE A 200 40.92 5.17 -13.64
C PHE A 200 40.01 6.38 -13.28
N TYR A 201 39.90 6.70 -12.01
CA TYR A 201 39.21 7.92 -11.58
C TYR A 201 39.89 9.17 -12.10
N GLN A 202 41.22 9.18 -12.09
CA GLN A 202 42.01 10.25 -12.70
C GLN A 202 41.70 10.42 -14.18
N MET A 203 41.73 9.34 -14.95
CA MET A 203 41.41 9.36 -16.39
C MET A 203 39.98 9.82 -16.67
N LEU A 204 39.04 9.36 -15.83
CA LEU A 204 37.61 9.67 -15.97
C LEU A 204 37.31 11.16 -15.69
N LEU A 205 37.94 11.74 -14.65
CA LEU A 205 37.67 13.10 -14.19
C LEU A 205 38.50 14.18 -14.94
N ASN A 206 39.64 13.84 -15.49
CA ASN A 206 40.50 14.80 -16.20
C ASN A 206 39.76 15.64 -17.27
N PRO A 207 38.86 15.14 -18.10
CA PRO A 207 38.19 15.97 -19.10
C PRO A 207 37.06 16.83 -18.52
N MET A 208 36.67 16.68 -17.25
CA MET A 208 35.45 17.27 -16.66
C MET A 208 35.72 18.62 -15.96
N ASN A 209 36.35 19.58 -16.67
CA ASN A 209 36.80 20.86 -16.08
C ASN A 209 35.71 21.81 -15.57
N LYS A 210 34.43 21.57 -15.94
CA LYS A 210 33.28 22.40 -15.53
C LYS A 210 32.52 21.83 -14.33
N LEU A 211 33.04 20.77 -13.70
CA LEU A 211 32.34 20.16 -12.58
C LEU A 211 32.17 21.14 -11.40
N THR A 212 30.94 21.20 -10.92
CA THR A 212 30.54 21.89 -9.70
C THR A 212 30.10 20.91 -8.61
N HIS A 213 29.68 19.69 -8.98
CA HIS A 213 29.22 18.63 -8.07
C HIS A 213 29.86 17.30 -8.45
N LEU A 214 30.52 16.66 -7.50
CA LEU A 214 31.10 15.33 -7.63
C LEU A 214 30.63 14.45 -6.48
N ASP A 215 30.05 13.30 -6.81
CA ASP A 215 29.60 12.30 -5.85
C ASP A 215 30.22 10.94 -6.20
N LEU A 216 31.07 10.44 -5.31
CA LEU A 216 31.79 9.16 -5.40
C LEU A 216 31.39 8.22 -4.25
N SER A 217 30.15 8.27 -3.83
CA SER A 217 29.63 7.47 -2.72
C SER A 217 29.84 5.97 -2.94
N ASN A 218 30.31 5.27 -1.89
CA ASN A 218 30.60 3.84 -1.88
C ASN A 218 31.61 3.40 -2.97
N CYS A 219 32.49 4.28 -3.42
CA CYS A 219 33.61 3.90 -4.28
C CYS A 219 34.81 3.50 -3.41
N ASP A 220 35.52 2.46 -3.84
CA ASP A 220 36.73 2.01 -3.21
C ASP A 220 38.00 2.44 -4.01
N SER A 221 39.18 2.16 -3.46
CA SER A 221 40.50 2.40 -4.13
C SER A 221 40.74 3.84 -4.58
N LEU A 222 40.27 4.81 -3.80
CA LEU A 222 40.55 6.24 -3.99
C LEU A 222 41.73 6.63 -3.11
N ASP A 223 42.98 6.31 -3.54
CA ASP A 223 44.16 6.47 -2.68
C ASP A 223 44.78 7.85 -2.78
N ASN A 224 44.88 8.40 -3.99
CA ASN A 224 45.53 9.69 -4.23
C ASN A 224 44.64 10.68 -4.96
N PHE A 225 43.95 11.53 -4.25
CA PHE A 225 42.94 12.45 -4.77
C PHE A 225 43.50 13.72 -5.45
N THR A 226 44.85 13.81 -5.65
CA THR A 226 45.50 15.00 -6.23
C THR A 226 45.02 15.34 -7.64
N TYR A 227 44.55 14.38 -8.41
CA TYR A 227 43.99 14.60 -9.74
C TYR A 227 42.71 15.43 -9.72
N THR A 228 42.10 15.74 -8.60
CA THR A 228 40.95 16.63 -8.50
C THR A 228 41.31 18.10 -8.36
N GLU A 229 42.59 18.42 -8.16
CA GLU A 229 43.06 19.81 -7.95
C GLU A 229 42.74 20.74 -9.14
N HIS A 230 42.57 20.21 -10.37
CA HIS A 230 42.16 20.97 -11.52
C HIS A 230 40.64 21.36 -11.52
N LEU A 231 39.84 20.77 -10.65
CA LEU A 231 38.40 21.02 -10.53
C LEU A 231 38.12 22.31 -9.73
N THR A 232 38.64 23.42 -10.19
CA THR A 232 38.62 24.72 -9.48
C THR A 232 37.22 25.31 -9.30
N SER A 233 36.22 24.78 -9.99
CA SER A 233 34.79 25.17 -9.90
C SER A 233 33.99 24.29 -8.96
N LEU A 234 34.59 23.27 -8.34
CA LEU A 234 33.89 22.27 -7.53
C LEU A 234 33.35 22.91 -6.24
N ARG A 235 32.05 22.79 -6.02
CA ARG A 235 31.30 23.31 -4.88
C ARG A 235 30.78 22.22 -3.94
N THR A 236 30.46 21.05 -4.49
CA THR A 236 29.93 19.92 -3.72
C THR A 236 30.80 18.70 -3.98
N LEU A 237 31.28 18.11 -2.90
CA LEU A 237 32.03 16.84 -2.90
C LEU A 237 31.38 15.89 -1.90
N ILE A 238 30.95 14.71 -2.40
CA ILE A 238 30.33 13.66 -1.60
C ILE A 238 31.21 12.42 -1.68
N LEU A 239 31.73 12.00 -0.52
CA LEU A 239 32.61 10.85 -0.30
C LEU A 239 31.99 9.89 0.73
N TYR A 240 30.68 9.67 0.67
CA TYR A 240 29.96 8.79 1.58
C TYR A 240 30.48 7.35 1.47
N ASN A 241 30.85 6.75 2.60
CA ASN A 241 31.44 5.41 2.68
C ASN A 241 32.73 5.21 1.86
N VAL A 242 33.47 6.27 1.58
CA VAL A 242 34.81 6.18 1.00
C VAL A 242 35.83 5.95 2.12
N SER A 243 36.76 5.02 1.92
CA SER A 243 37.86 4.75 2.85
C SER A 243 39.01 5.74 2.65
N ASN A 244 39.96 5.77 3.60
CA ASN A 244 41.25 6.51 3.52
C ASN A 244 41.11 8.02 3.27
N ILE A 245 40.04 8.65 3.76
CA ILE A 245 39.84 10.11 3.61
C ILE A 245 40.95 10.94 4.25
N ASP A 246 41.57 10.43 5.28
CA ASP A 246 42.74 11.05 5.92
C ASP A 246 43.96 11.18 4.96
N GLU A 247 44.19 10.22 4.08
CA GLU A 247 45.21 10.30 3.03
C GLU A 247 44.85 11.32 1.95
N MET A 248 43.56 11.48 1.67
CA MET A 248 42.97 12.42 0.69
C MET A 248 42.90 13.87 1.24
N LEU A 249 43.00 14.06 2.55
CA LEU A 249 42.85 15.34 3.23
C LEU A 249 43.63 16.49 2.59
N PRO A 250 44.94 16.36 2.23
CA PRO A 250 45.70 17.44 1.60
C PRO A 250 45.15 17.89 0.26
N ALA A 251 44.63 16.97 -0.54
CA ALA A 251 44.04 17.27 -1.84
C ALA A 251 42.66 17.94 -1.67
N ILE A 252 41.82 17.42 -0.78
CA ILE A 252 40.51 18.02 -0.47
C ILE A 252 40.67 19.45 0.04
N CYS A 253 41.63 19.72 0.90
CA CYS A 253 41.91 21.05 1.45
C CYS A 253 42.38 22.08 0.39
N LYS A 254 42.76 21.66 -0.82
CA LYS A 254 43.12 22.56 -1.95
C LYS A 254 41.85 23.03 -2.71
N LEU A 255 40.73 22.38 -2.56
CA LEU A 255 39.48 22.71 -3.25
C LEU A 255 38.75 23.89 -2.55
N LYS A 256 39.35 25.11 -2.63
CA LYS A 256 38.90 26.30 -1.87
C LYS A 256 37.50 26.79 -2.18
N THR A 257 36.87 26.31 -3.27
CA THR A 257 35.51 26.66 -3.72
C THR A 257 34.45 25.77 -3.12
N LEU A 258 34.80 24.73 -2.34
CA LEU A 258 33.84 23.83 -1.73
C LEU A 258 32.93 24.57 -0.74
N THR A 259 31.63 24.39 -0.97
CA THR A 259 30.57 24.85 -0.10
C THR A 259 29.89 23.68 0.65
N HIS A 260 29.97 22.46 0.10
CA HIS A 260 29.39 21.24 0.67
C HIS A 260 30.42 20.12 0.63
N LEU A 261 30.70 19.53 1.79
CA LEU A 261 31.58 18.36 1.95
C LEU A 261 30.84 17.29 2.76
N ASP A 262 30.83 16.09 2.23
CA ASP A 262 30.27 14.91 2.90
C ASP A 262 31.35 13.83 2.98
N VAL A 263 31.74 13.47 4.21
CA VAL A 263 32.70 12.42 4.55
C VAL A 263 32.06 11.40 5.51
N SER A 264 30.73 11.32 5.49
CA SER A 264 29.96 10.45 6.38
C SER A 264 30.19 8.97 6.09
N GLN A 265 30.00 8.14 7.11
CA GLN A 265 30.28 6.70 7.07
C GLN A 265 29.13 5.90 7.71
N SER A 266 28.70 4.83 7.09
CA SER A 266 27.77 3.85 7.69
C SER A 266 28.45 2.52 8.04
N LYS A 267 29.62 2.24 7.46
CA LYS A 267 30.40 1.00 7.66
C LYS A 267 31.38 1.16 8.82
N ASP A 268 31.40 0.22 9.75
CA ASP A 268 32.17 0.30 10.99
C ASP A 268 33.70 0.40 10.79
N ASP A 269 34.23 -0.27 9.77
CA ASP A 269 35.66 -0.33 9.49
C ASP A 269 36.27 1.04 9.12
N ASN A 270 35.49 1.94 8.53
CA ASN A 270 35.94 3.24 8.00
C ASN A 270 35.64 4.43 8.93
N ARG A 271 35.08 4.19 10.11
CA ARG A 271 34.55 5.27 11.00
C ARG A 271 35.61 6.02 11.78
N LYS A 272 36.85 5.53 11.83
CA LYS A 272 37.87 6.03 12.73
C LYS A 272 38.98 6.77 11.98
N PHE A 273 39.03 8.09 12.18
CA PHE A 273 40.15 8.90 11.80
C PHE A 273 41.21 8.85 12.89
N PRO A 274 42.54 8.80 12.55
CA PRO A 274 43.64 8.73 13.53
C PRO A 274 43.70 9.94 14.46
N ASP A 275 43.53 11.15 13.90
CA ASP A 275 43.43 12.41 14.65
C ASP A 275 42.16 13.17 14.27
N PRO A 276 41.03 12.87 14.92
CA PRO A 276 39.77 13.45 14.57
C PRO A 276 39.71 14.96 14.63
N THR A 277 40.29 15.54 15.70
CA THR A 277 40.26 16.98 15.93
C THR A 277 41.12 17.73 14.92
N ALA A 278 42.33 17.26 14.62
CA ALA A 278 43.22 17.87 13.62
C ALA A 278 42.59 17.77 12.21
N THR A 279 42.00 16.63 11.85
CA THR A 279 41.36 16.44 10.56
C THR A 279 40.14 17.38 10.38
N LEU A 280 39.26 17.45 11.38
CA LEU A 280 38.08 18.35 11.32
C LEU A 280 38.54 19.82 11.28
N THR A 281 39.51 20.21 12.09
CA THR A 281 40.09 21.55 12.09
C THR A 281 40.71 21.89 10.73
N ALA A 282 41.40 20.94 10.08
CA ALA A 282 41.97 21.12 8.76
C ALA A 282 40.90 21.38 7.69
N PHE A 283 39.81 20.62 7.69
CA PHE A 283 38.67 20.89 6.78
C PHE A 283 38.13 22.30 6.97
N VAL A 284 37.81 22.68 8.21
CA VAL A 284 37.14 23.95 8.52
C VAL A 284 38.04 25.15 8.21
N ASN A 285 39.34 25.09 8.52
CA ASN A 285 40.27 26.20 8.30
C ASN A 285 40.70 26.33 6.83
N ASN A 286 40.80 25.20 6.10
CA ASN A 286 41.26 25.23 4.72
C ASN A 286 40.14 25.43 3.71
N LEU A 287 38.88 25.24 4.08
CA LEU A 287 37.70 25.37 3.19
C LEU A 287 36.84 26.58 3.64
N PRO A 288 37.23 27.81 3.32
CA PRO A 288 36.60 29.02 3.87
C PRO A 288 35.18 29.24 3.44
N GLN A 289 34.75 28.65 2.30
CA GLN A 289 33.41 28.76 1.77
C GLN A 289 32.44 27.64 2.23
N LEU A 290 32.94 26.74 3.12
CA LEU A 290 32.15 25.58 3.54
C LEU A 290 30.94 26.01 4.36
N MET A 291 29.77 25.66 3.87
CA MET A 291 28.47 25.96 4.48
C MET A 291 27.75 24.71 4.99
N SER A 292 28.05 23.55 4.41
CA SER A 292 27.44 22.26 4.74
C SER A 292 28.53 21.21 4.91
N LEU A 293 28.51 20.53 6.05
CA LEU A 293 29.47 19.47 6.38
C LEU A 293 28.68 18.26 6.92
N ASP A 294 28.95 17.08 6.38
CA ASP A 294 28.40 15.82 6.91
C ASP A 294 29.57 14.94 7.40
N ILE A 295 29.60 14.69 8.73
CA ILE A 295 30.55 13.81 9.42
C ILE A 295 29.82 12.65 10.12
N SER A 296 28.59 12.40 9.77
CA SER A 296 27.75 11.36 10.38
C SER A 296 28.45 9.99 10.32
N GLY A 297 28.25 9.21 11.37
CA GLY A 297 28.86 7.88 11.49
C GLY A 297 30.34 7.86 11.76
N THR A 298 31.05 9.01 11.91
CA THR A 298 32.48 9.08 12.15
C THR A 298 32.83 9.46 13.59
N ASN A 299 34.14 9.43 13.93
CA ASN A 299 34.68 9.95 15.19
C ASN A 299 35.14 11.42 15.11
N LEU A 300 34.91 12.12 13.99
CA LEU A 300 35.45 13.47 13.76
C LEU A 300 34.96 14.51 14.77
N ALA A 301 33.82 14.30 15.40
CA ALA A 301 33.32 15.19 16.46
C ALA A 301 34.13 15.11 17.78
N GLY A 302 35.12 14.21 17.88
CA GLY A 302 35.94 14.04 19.09
C GLY A 302 35.19 13.47 20.30
N THR A 303 35.87 13.27 21.42
CA THR A 303 35.36 12.58 22.60
C THR A 303 34.76 13.50 23.66
N GLY A 304 34.95 14.81 23.60
CA GLY A 304 34.71 15.63 24.75
C GLY A 304 34.05 16.97 24.53
N VAL A 305 33.43 17.42 25.60
CA VAL A 305 33.05 18.80 25.84
C VAL A 305 34.33 19.60 25.94
N SER A 306 34.34 20.80 25.37
CA SER A 306 35.46 21.75 25.54
C SER A 306 35.73 21.95 27.05
N GLU A 307 36.87 21.51 27.52
CA GLU A 307 37.29 21.68 28.93
C GLU A 307 37.59 23.14 29.33
N THR A 308 37.47 24.07 28.38
CA THR A 308 37.72 25.47 28.63
C THR A 308 36.46 26.15 29.16
N ASN A 309 36.49 26.55 30.43
CA ASN A 309 35.51 27.41 31.12
C ASN A 309 35.41 28.81 30.51
N GLU A 310 35.85 29.04 29.30
CA GLU A 310 35.74 30.34 28.61
C GLU A 310 34.43 30.37 27.79
N ALA A 311 33.64 31.35 28.05
CA ALA A 311 32.23 31.55 27.68
C ALA A 311 31.90 31.60 26.16
N ARG A 312 32.72 31.09 25.25
CA ARG A 312 32.55 31.08 23.81
C ARG A 312 33.21 29.87 23.15
N GLY A 313 32.83 28.69 23.50
CA GLY A 313 33.38 27.44 22.91
C GLY A 313 32.31 26.64 22.16
N SER A 314 32.75 25.78 21.27
CA SER A 314 31.91 24.71 20.70
C SER A 314 32.17 23.42 21.46
N ASP A 315 31.14 22.65 21.76
CA ASP A 315 31.23 21.30 22.34
C ASP A 315 31.84 20.27 21.37
N ILE A 316 32.16 20.70 20.15
CA ILE A 316 32.91 19.91 19.16
C ILE A 316 34.26 20.61 18.97
N PRO A 317 35.38 20.07 19.50
CA PRO A 317 36.67 20.77 19.53
C PRO A 317 37.19 21.26 18.17
N GLY A 318 36.98 20.50 17.10
CA GLY A 318 37.37 20.86 15.73
C GLY A 318 36.54 22.00 15.12
N LEU A 319 35.44 22.44 15.75
CA LEU A 319 34.51 23.47 15.21
C LEU A 319 34.57 24.81 15.95
N ILE A 320 35.56 25.04 16.82
CA ILE A 320 35.66 26.28 17.60
C ILE A 320 35.69 27.54 16.69
N SER A 321 36.41 27.47 15.56
CA SER A 321 36.49 28.57 14.59
C SER A 321 35.19 28.88 13.87
N ARG A 322 34.13 28.07 14.05
CA ARG A 322 32.81 28.23 13.40
C ARG A 322 31.76 28.82 14.31
N VAL A 323 32.06 29.12 15.54
CA VAL A 323 31.10 29.69 16.51
C VAL A 323 30.50 31.00 15.99
N ASP A 324 31.34 31.89 15.45
CA ASP A 324 30.89 33.17 14.90
C ASP A 324 30.30 33.08 13.47
N ASN A 325 30.57 31.98 12.76
CA ASN A 325 30.07 31.72 11.41
C ASN A 325 29.55 30.29 11.28
N PRO A 326 28.38 29.97 11.87
CA PRO A 326 27.89 28.61 11.95
C PRO A 326 27.57 28.02 10.58
N PHE A 327 27.66 26.71 10.47
CA PHE A 327 27.21 25.97 9.29
C PHE A 327 25.73 26.19 9.03
N HIS A 328 25.33 26.09 7.78
CA HIS A 328 23.94 25.97 7.43
C HIS A 328 23.39 24.57 7.77
N PHE A 329 24.20 23.53 7.49
CA PHE A 329 23.87 22.12 7.77
C PHE A 329 25.10 21.40 8.33
N LEU A 330 24.89 20.59 9.38
CA LEU A 330 25.89 19.71 9.97
C LEU A 330 25.27 18.32 10.20
N GLY A 331 25.85 17.29 9.57
CA GLY A 331 25.48 15.88 9.78
C GLY A 331 26.26 15.32 10.96
N LEU A 332 25.56 14.90 12.00
CA LEU A 332 26.07 14.29 13.23
C LEU A 332 25.38 12.96 13.57
N TYR A 333 24.57 12.44 12.68
CA TYR A 333 23.82 11.20 12.90
C TYR A 333 24.79 10.03 13.13
N GLU A 334 24.57 9.24 14.19
CA GLU A 334 25.44 8.11 14.56
C GLU A 334 26.93 8.46 14.72
N THR A 335 27.31 9.71 14.95
CA THR A 335 28.70 10.05 15.30
C THR A 335 29.12 9.36 16.59
N MET A 336 30.39 8.97 16.68
CA MET A 336 30.91 8.41 17.91
C MET A 336 30.75 9.43 19.05
N HIS A 337 30.51 8.94 20.25
CA HIS A 337 30.29 9.74 21.47
C HIS A 337 29.09 10.69 21.39
N ALA A 338 28.07 10.33 20.61
CA ALA A 338 26.75 10.96 20.56
C ALA A 338 26.81 12.50 20.44
N ALA A 339 27.55 13.00 19.45
CA ALA A 339 27.81 14.43 19.31
C ALA A 339 26.57 15.28 19.08
N CYS A 340 25.49 14.71 18.48
CA CYS A 340 24.22 15.43 18.25
C CYS A 340 23.46 15.78 19.54
N PHE A 341 23.81 15.16 20.69
CA PHE A 341 23.22 15.48 22.01
C PHE A 341 23.99 16.58 22.77
N ARG A 342 25.11 17.05 22.22
CA ARG A 342 25.93 18.10 22.86
C ARG A 342 25.27 19.47 22.71
N HIS A 343 25.69 20.38 23.58
CA HIS A 343 25.33 21.80 23.51
C HIS A 343 26.28 22.58 22.59
N ASP A 344 25.97 23.83 22.29
CA ASP A 344 26.86 24.77 21.57
C ASP A 344 27.43 24.20 20.24
N ILE A 345 26.58 23.54 19.45
CA ILE A 345 26.89 23.05 18.11
C ILE A 345 26.75 24.19 17.10
N PRO A 346 27.82 24.62 16.39
CA PRO A 346 27.77 25.76 15.50
C PRO A 346 27.09 25.42 14.13
N SER A 347 25.82 25.16 14.14
CA SER A 347 25.03 24.88 12.93
C SER A 347 23.57 25.31 13.08
N LYS A 348 22.94 25.70 11.97
CA LYS A 348 21.51 26.03 11.91
C LYS A 348 20.62 24.79 11.80
N LEU A 349 21.04 23.81 11.00
CA LEU A 349 20.36 22.55 10.80
C LEU A 349 21.31 21.41 11.19
N ILE A 350 20.82 20.49 12.00
CA ILE A 350 21.60 19.35 12.48
C ILE A 350 20.87 18.08 12.10
N ALA A 351 21.51 17.21 11.33
CA ALA A 351 21.06 15.84 11.16
C ALA A 351 21.61 15.00 12.33
N GLY A 352 20.72 14.44 13.12
CA GLY A 352 21.03 13.68 14.34
C GLY A 352 19.82 12.87 14.81
N ASN A 353 19.87 12.39 16.04
CA ASN A 353 18.76 11.68 16.68
C ASN A 353 18.48 12.15 18.12
N ALA A 354 18.94 13.37 18.47
CA ALA A 354 18.71 13.90 19.81
C ALA A 354 17.26 14.38 20.05
N ASN A 355 16.54 14.71 19.00
CA ASN A 355 15.14 15.16 19.06
C ASN A 355 14.42 14.93 17.72
N GLU A 356 13.10 15.15 17.72
CA GLU A 356 12.23 14.95 16.55
C GLU A 356 12.70 15.74 15.30
N GLU A 357 13.08 17.01 15.46
CA GLU A 357 13.53 17.85 14.35
C GLU A 357 14.81 17.30 13.71
N GLN A 358 15.79 16.90 14.52
CA GLN A 358 17.04 16.31 14.04
C GLN A 358 16.80 14.98 13.30
N ILE A 359 15.89 14.13 13.80
CA ILE A 359 15.52 12.86 13.15
C ILE A 359 14.89 13.12 11.78
N LEU A 360 14.00 14.09 11.67
CA LEU A 360 13.36 14.47 10.40
C LEU A 360 14.34 15.07 9.40
N ILE A 361 15.28 15.91 9.87
CA ILE A 361 16.38 16.43 9.05
C ILE A 361 17.26 15.29 8.56
N SER A 362 17.58 14.31 9.42
CA SER A 362 18.34 13.11 9.03
C SER A 362 17.61 12.29 7.96
N ALA A 363 16.31 12.09 8.11
CA ALA A 363 15.51 11.35 7.13
C ALA A 363 15.53 12.03 5.74
N LEU A 364 15.44 13.36 5.71
CA LEU A 364 15.52 14.12 4.45
C LEU A 364 16.94 14.10 3.87
N ALA A 365 17.97 14.24 4.70
CA ALA A 365 19.37 14.24 4.26
C ALA A 365 19.79 12.87 3.69
N TYR A 366 19.31 11.78 4.28
CA TYR A 366 19.71 10.41 3.92
C TYR A 366 18.65 9.64 3.13
N MET A 367 17.71 10.34 2.51
CA MET A 367 16.61 9.75 1.76
C MET A 367 17.05 8.76 0.68
N ASP A 368 18.21 8.95 0.06
CA ASP A 368 18.76 8.07 -0.98
C ASP A 368 19.78 7.01 -0.42
N ARG A 369 19.99 6.95 0.89
CA ARG A 369 20.94 6.06 1.57
C ARG A 369 20.18 5.03 2.40
N THR A 370 19.91 3.88 1.83
CA THR A 370 19.00 2.87 2.42
C THR A 370 19.43 2.39 3.79
N ASP A 371 20.72 2.24 4.03
CA ASP A 371 21.30 1.82 5.29
C ASP A 371 21.12 2.85 6.42
N MET A 372 21.37 4.13 6.16
CA MET A 372 21.11 5.20 7.11
C MET A 372 19.60 5.47 7.27
N LEU A 373 18.87 5.52 6.17
CA LEU A 373 17.44 5.78 6.18
C LEU A 373 16.65 4.74 6.99
N GLN A 374 17.03 3.46 6.89
CA GLN A 374 16.43 2.40 7.70
C GLN A 374 16.57 2.69 9.20
N LYS A 375 17.76 3.10 9.64
CA LYS A 375 18.01 3.42 11.05
C LYS A 375 17.19 4.63 11.50
N VAL A 376 17.14 5.68 10.68
CA VAL A 376 16.32 6.87 10.95
C VAL A 376 14.84 6.55 11.02
N LEU A 377 14.33 5.67 10.13
CA LEU A 377 12.93 5.20 10.21
C LEU A 377 12.65 4.40 11.48
N ASN A 378 13.63 3.65 11.99
CA ASN A 378 13.50 2.98 13.28
C ASN A 378 13.44 3.98 14.46
N GLU A 379 14.23 5.07 14.40
CA GLU A 379 14.12 6.15 15.39
C GLU A 379 12.75 6.82 15.35
N LEU A 380 12.24 7.12 14.15
CA LEU A 380 10.88 7.64 13.98
C LEU A 380 9.82 6.67 14.52
N PHE A 381 9.98 5.36 14.29
CA PHE A 381 9.09 4.35 14.86
C PHE A 381 9.09 4.39 16.39
N GLN A 382 10.26 4.47 17.04
CA GLN A 382 10.35 4.56 18.49
C GLN A 382 9.70 5.85 19.01
N LEU A 383 9.96 6.96 18.34
CA LEU A 383 9.39 8.26 18.68
C LEU A 383 7.85 8.21 18.66
N PHE A 384 7.24 7.77 17.56
CA PHE A 384 5.78 7.69 17.42
C PHE A 384 5.14 6.64 18.32
N ARG A 385 5.90 5.62 18.73
CA ARG A 385 5.40 4.58 19.64
C ARG A 385 5.34 5.03 21.08
N PHE A 386 6.27 5.84 21.54
CA PHE A 386 6.47 6.13 22.97
C PHE A 386 6.32 7.61 23.34
N GLU A 387 6.34 8.51 22.38
CA GLU A 387 6.33 9.96 22.62
C GLU A 387 5.22 10.66 21.84
N THR A 388 4.97 11.91 22.19
CA THR A 388 4.04 12.78 21.45
C THR A 388 4.83 13.60 20.43
N CYS A 389 4.52 13.42 19.15
CA CYS A 389 5.20 14.08 18.06
C CYS A 389 4.50 15.38 17.66
N GLN A 390 5.29 16.41 17.35
CA GLN A 390 4.82 17.73 16.93
C GLN A 390 4.74 17.87 15.41
N PHE A 391 5.67 17.24 14.68
CA PHE A 391 5.82 17.39 13.22
C PHE A 391 5.20 16.21 12.44
N VAL A 392 4.00 15.78 12.86
CA VAL A 392 3.32 14.58 12.32
C VAL A 392 3.19 14.63 10.79
N GLY A 393 2.85 15.79 10.22
CA GLY A 393 2.71 15.95 8.77
C GLY A 393 4.01 15.72 8.00
N GLN A 394 5.10 16.30 8.50
CA GLN A 394 6.42 16.14 7.90
C GLN A 394 6.91 14.69 8.02
N ALA A 395 6.68 14.06 9.17
CA ALA A 395 7.01 12.66 9.38
C ALA A 395 6.24 11.74 8.42
N LEU A 396 4.93 12.00 8.23
CA LEU A 396 4.13 11.26 7.26
C LEU A 396 4.68 11.38 5.84
N ASP A 397 5.00 12.60 5.39
CA ASP A 397 5.56 12.82 4.06
C ASP A 397 6.89 12.08 3.86
N VAL A 398 7.78 12.15 4.86
CA VAL A 398 9.06 11.45 4.86
C VAL A 398 8.87 9.94 4.78
N VAL A 399 7.99 9.36 5.60
CA VAL A 399 7.73 7.92 5.60
C VAL A 399 7.15 7.45 4.27
N LEU A 400 6.16 8.16 3.73
CA LEU A 400 5.54 7.82 2.45
C LEU A 400 6.54 7.93 1.29
N GLU A 401 7.36 8.98 1.26
CA GLU A 401 8.41 9.15 0.25
C GLU A 401 9.45 8.04 0.36
N SER A 402 9.90 7.71 1.58
CA SER A 402 10.86 6.62 1.82
C SER A 402 10.35 5.28 1.30
N MET A 403 9.11 4.92 1.64
CA MET A 403 8.49 3.66 1.21
C MET A 403 8.32 3.60 -0.32
N ASN A 404 7.85 4.69 -0.95
CA ASN A 404 7.64 4.72 -2.40
C ASN A 404 8.97 4.71 -3.18
N ARG A 405 10.01 5.39 -2.68
CA ARG A 405 11.33 5.47 -3.32
C ARG A 405 12.09 4.16 -3.24
N HIS A 406 11.93 3.44 -2.13
CA HIS A 406 12.65 2.20 -1.81
C HIS A 406 11.70 1.00 -1.70
N LEU A 407 10.84 0.85 -2.70
CA LEU A 407 9.77 -0.16 -2.69
C LEU A 407 10.27 -1.60 -2.52
N ASP A 408 11.46 -1.94 -3.07
CA ASP A 408 12.04 -3.29 -2.96
C ASP A 408 12.92 -3.48 -1.72
N GLU A 409 13.18 -2.43 -0.97
CA GLU A 409 13.98 -2.51 0.24
C GLU A 409 13.14 -2.99 1.42
N ARG A 410 13.22 -4.29 1.68
CA ARG A 410 12.43 -4.97 2.71
C ARG A 410 12.45 -4.23 4.06
N HIS A 411 13.62 -3.83 4.52
CA HIS A 411 13.77 -3.19 5.84
C HIS A 411 13.16 -1.79 5.88
N ILE A 412 13.25 -1.03 4.79
CA ILE A 412 12.58 0.27 4.65
C ILE A 412 11.05 0.10 4.70
N GLN A 413 10.53 -0.93 4.01
CA GLN A 413 9.08 -1.20 4.00
C GLN A 413 8.58 -1.63 5.38
N ILE A 414 9.32 -2.45 6.10
CA ILE A 414 8.95 -2.88 7.46
C ILE A 414 8.99 -1.69 8.42
N SER A 415 10.08 -0.93 8.48
CA SER A 415 10.22 0.20 9.39
C SER A 415 9.22 1.31 9.05
N GLY A 416 9.06 1.62 7.75
CA GLY A 416 8.11 2.61 7.27
C GLY A 416 6.66 2.23 7.59
N SER A 417 6.25 0.99 7.32
CA SER A 417 4.89 0.54 7.62
C SER A 417 4.58 0.49 9.11
N ALA A 418 5.56 0.16 9.94
CA ALA A 418 5.42 0.20 11.41
C ALA A 418 5.25 1.63 11.92
N THR A 419 6.05 2.58 11.41
CA THR A 419 5.91 4.01 11.72
C THR A 419 4.57 4.54 11.26
N LEU A 420 4.16 4.19 10.03
CA LEU A 420 2.90 4.60 9.42
C LEU A 420 1.69 4.16 10.24
N PHE A 421 1.73 2.94 10.81
CA PHE A 421 0.68 2.47 11.71
C PHE A 421 0.49 3.39 12.92
N TYR A 422 1.59 3.79 13.59
CA TYR A 422 1.50 4.67 14.75
C TYR A 422 1.10 6.09 14.39
N ILE A 423 1.58 6.61 13.25
CA ILE A 423 1.14 7.91 12.73
C ILE A 423 -0.38 7.89 12.51
N VAL A 424 -0.91 6.92 11.77
CA VAL A 424 -2.35 6.85 11.44
C VAL A 424 -3.19 6.60 12.67
N LYS A 425 -2.74 5.76 13.60
CA LYS A 425 -3.45 5.48 14.86
C LYS A 425 -3.50 6.68 15.81
N GLY A 426 -2.44 7.49 15.83
CA GLY A 426 -2.27 8.59 16.79
C GLY A 426 -2.74 9.96 16.29
N THR A 427 -3.12 10.09 15.03
CA THR A 427 -3.49 11.38 14.44
C THR A 427 -4.90 11.83 14.80
N ASP A 428 -5.04 13.14 15.06
CA ASP A 428 -6.31 13.81 15.27
C ASP A 428 -7.26 13.69 14.06
N ARG A 429 -8.55 13.86 14.31
CA ARG A 429 -9.64 13.71 13.33
C ARG A 429 -9.43 14.48 12.02
N GLU A 430 -8.72 15.61 12.03
CA GLU A 430 -8.49 16.43 10.83
C GLU A 430 -7.64 15.72 9.76
N LEU A 431 -6.67 14.89 10.17
CA LEU A 431 -5.88 14.08 9.24
C LEU A 431 -6.71 12.94 8.64
N HIS A 432 -7.62 12.39 9.45
CA HIS A 432 -8.53 11.33 9.02
C HIS A 432 -9.57 11.82 7.99
N ASP A 433 -9.84 13.12 7.89
CA ASP A 433 -10.85 13.64 6.97
C ASP A 433 -10.31 14.01 5.58
N ALA A 434 -8.99 14.13 5.42
CA ALA A 434 -8.37 14.45 4.13
C ALA A 434 -8.28 13.23 3.20
N ILE A 435 -9.25 13.08 2.30
CA ILE A 435 -9.37 11.93 1.36
C ILE A 435 -8.09 11.66 0.57
N HIS A 436 -7.37 12.70 0.13
CA HIS A 436 -6.14 12.53 -0.66
C HIS A 436 -4.99 11.95 0.18
N VAL A 437 -4.89 12.31 1.47
CA VAL A 437 -3.90 11.76 2.42
C VAL A 437 -4.21 10.28 2.65
N LYS A 438 -5.46 9.92 2.92
CA LYS A 438 -5.89 8.53 3.05
C LYS A 438 -5.52 7.70 1.82
N ARG A 439 -5.83 8.19 0.62
CA ARG A 439 -5.50 7.49 -0.63
C ARG A 439 -4.00 7.31 -0.82
N LYS A 440 -3.20 8.35 -0.52
CA LYS A 440 -1.73 8.27 -0.59
C LYS A 440 -1.18 7.22 0.38
N VAL A 441 -1.67 7.21 1.63
CA VAL A 441 -1.30 6.20 2.64
C VAL A 441 -1.67 4.80 2.19
N ILE A 442 -2.94 4.58 1.79
CA ILE A 442 -3.44 3.27 1.38
C ILE A 442 -2.69 2.77 0.13
N SER A 443 -2.49 3.61 -0.90
CA SER A 443 -1.75 3.21 -2.10
C SER A 443 -0.30 2.84 -1.80
N THR A 444 0.40 3.64 -0.98
CA THR A 444 1.79 3.35 -0.56
C THR A 444 1.86 2.03 0.21
N LEU A 445 0.93 1.83 1.14
CA LEU A 445 0.85 0.62 1.95
C LEU A 445 0.60 -0.62 1.08
N LEU A 446 -0.37 -0.56 0.17
CA LEU A 446 -0.68 -1.66 -0.76
C LEU A 446 0.47 -1.92 -1.74
N ASN A 447 1.26 -0.90 -2.13
CA ASN A 447 2.48 -1.11 -2.92
C ASN A 447 3.48 -1.98 -2.15
N GLY A 448 3.78 -1.63 -0.91
CA GLY A 448 4.69 -2.39 -0.05
C GLY A 448 4.19 -3.81 0.21
N MET A 449 2.90 -3.97 0.57
CA MET A 449 2.29 -5.29 0.80
C MET A 449 2.31 -6.18 -0.46
N SER A 450 2.09 -5.61 -1.65
CA SER A 450 2.10 -6.37 -2.90
C SER A 450 3.50 -6.88 -3.25
N VAL A 451 4.55 -6.06 -3.06
CA VAL A 451 5.94 -6.44 -3.36
C VAL A 451 6.49 -7.40 -2.30
N HIS A 452 6.18 -7.17 -1.03
CA HIS A 452 6.69 -7.95 0.10
C HIS A 452 5.64 -8.89 0.70
N ARG A 453 4.75 -9.43 -0.12
CA ARG A 453 3.62 -10.27 0.34
C ARG A 453 4.04 -11.54 1.10
N TYR A 454 5.29 -12.00 0.93
CA TYR A 454 5.85 -13.13 1.67
C TYR A 454 6.39 -12.74 3.05
N ASP A 455 6.49 -11.45 3.35
CA ASP A 455 6.96 -10.96 4.65
C ASP A 455 5.81 -10.77 5.62
N GLU A 456 5.80 -11.61 6.66
CA GLU A 456 4.73 -11.60 7.66
C GLU A 456 4.67 -10.28 8.43
N THR A 457 5.81 -9.65 8.71
CA THR A 457 5.86 -8.36 9.45
C THR A 457 5.27 -7.24 8.61
N MET A 458 5.62 -7.18 7.32
CA MET A 458 5.04 -6.20 6.39
C MET A 458 3.53 -6.38 6.27
N MET A 459 3.07 -7.62 6.10
CA MET A 459 1.64 -7.93 5.97
C MET A 459 0.88 -7.61 7.25
N ARG A 460 1.45 -7.92 8.42
CA ARG A 460 0.86 -7.58 9.73
C ARG A 460 0.71 -6.07 9.90
N ASN A 461 1.79 -5.31 9.68
CA ASN A 461 1.75 -3.86 9.80
C ASN A 461 0.73 -3.25 8.83
N GLY A 462 0.70 -3.74 7.59
CA GLY A 462 -0.25 -3.32 6.57
C GLY A 462 -1.70 -3.57 6.97
N CYS A 463 -2.04 -4.79 7.38
CA CYS A 463 -3.40 -5.14 7.81
C CYS A 463 -3.83 -4.33 9.03
N LEU A 464 -2.95 -4.16 10.04
CA LEU A 464 -3.24 -3.33 11.22
C LEU A 464 -3.49 -1.87 10.87
N THR A 465 -2.74 -1.32 9.92
CA THR A 465 -2.94 0.05 9.44
C THR A 465 -4.25 0.17 8.67
N LEU A 466 -4.60 -0.81 7.82
CA LEU A 466 -5.87 -0.83 7.09
C LEU A 466 -7.09 -0.85 8.02
N CYS A 467 -6.98 -1.49 9.20
CA CYS A 467 -8.05 -1.47 10.22
C CYS A 467 -8.37 -0.06 10.78
N GLN A 468 -7.49 0.93 10.56
CA GLN A 468 -7.73 2.31 11.00
C GLN A 468 -8.62 3.12 10.03
N PHE A 469 -8.93 2.58 8.86
CA PHE A 469 -9.73 3.23 7.83
C PHE A 469 -11.18 2.71 7.81
N LYS A 470 -12.08 3.52 7.24
CA LYS A 470 -13.48 3.13 7.03
C LYS A 470 -13.59 2.22 5.81
N ILE A 471 -13.71 0.92 6.06
CA ILE A 471 -13.93 -0.05 4.99
C ILE A 471 -15.45 -0.14 4.72
N PRO A 472 -15.92 -0.14 3.45
CA PRO A 472 -15.14 -0.09 2.22
C PRO A 472 -14.83 1.33 1.70
N LEU A 473 -15.42 2.37 2.24
CA LEU A 473 -15.43 3.73 1.66
C LEU A 473 -14.05 4.26 1.31
N ASP A 474 -13.09 4.13 2.22
CA ASP A 474 -11.73 4.68 2.05
C ASP A 474 -10.87 3.85 1.08
N VAL A 475 -11.26 2.59 0.76
CA VAL A 475 -10.44 1.63 0.01
C VAL A 475 -10.99 1.26 -1.37
N LEU A 476 -12.22 1.64 -1.71
CA LEU A 476 -12.88 1.25 -2.98
C LEU A 476 -12.08 1.63 -4.23
N PHE A 477 -11.27 2.69 -4.21
CA PHE A 477 -10.46 3.12 -5.34
C PHE A 477 -9.32 2.14 -5.70
N GLU A 478 -8.95 1.25 -4.79
CA GLU A 478 -7.94 0.18 -4.95
C GLU A 478 -8.54 -1.21 -4.65
N TYR A 479 -9.84 -1.38 -4.87
CA TYR A 479 -10.60 -2.55 -4.46
C TYR A 479 -9.96 -3.88 -4.88
N GLU A 480 -9.65 -4.06 -6.17
CA GLU A 480 -9.10 -5.32 -6.69
C GLU A 480 -7.74 -5.66 -6.08
N ARG A 481 -6.88 -4.65 -5.96
CA ARG A 481 -5.55 -4.83 -5.36
C ARG A 481 -5.63 -5.15 -3.88
N LEU A 482 -6.53 -4.48 -3.15
CA LEU A 482 -6.80 -4.81 -1.75
C LEU A 482 -7.27 -6.26 -1.60
N VAL A 483 -8.24 -6.67 -2.40
CA VAL A 483 -8.75 -8.05 -2.39
C VAL A 483 -7.64 -9.07 -2.66
N ASP A 484 -6.81 -8.85 -3.67
CA ASP A 484 -5.68 -9.73 -3.99
C ASP A 484 -4.71 -9.87 -2.81
N VAL A 485 -4.34 -8.75 -2.19
CA VAL A 485 -3.46 -8.74 -1.00
C VAL A 485 -4.10 -9.47 0.18
N LEU A 486 -5.39 -9.24 0.45
CA LEU A 486 -6.10 -9.89 1.56
C LEU A 486 -6.27 -11.39 1.32
N LEU A 487 -6.65 -11.81 0.12
CA LEU A 487 -6.74 -13.24 -0.24
C LEU A 487 -5.38 -13.94 -0.14
N TYR A 488 -4.30 -13.22 -0.44
CA TYR A 488 -2.96 -13.74 -0.23
C TYR A 488 -2.63 -13.89 1.26
N SER A 489 -2.95 -12.89 2.10
CA SER A 489 -2.70 -12.92 3.55
C SER A 489 -3.42 -14.08 4.24
N VAL A 490 -4.57 -14.47 3.71
CA VAL A 490 -5.37 -15.59 4.22
C VAL A 490 -4.77 -16.95 3.88
N HIS A 491 -4.15 -17.11 2.70
CA HIS A 491 -3.69 -18.39 2.18
C HIS A 491 -2.17 -18.55 2.13
N GLY A 492 -1.43 -17.46 1.85
CA GLY A 492 -0.01 -17.51 1.45
C GLY A 492 0.99 -17.53 2.60
N LEU A 493 0.56 -17.32 3.84
CA LEU A 493 1.41 -17.30 5.02
C LEU A 493 1.16 -18.53 5.88
N THR A 494 2.03 -18.76 6.87
CA THR A 494 1.91 -19.93 7.76
C THR A 494 0.52 -19.98 8.40
N SER A 495 -0.09 -21.16 8.38
CA SER A 495 -1.37 -21.42 9.04
C SER A 495 -1.31 -21.01 10.52
N GLU A 496 -2.37 -20.36 11.03
CA GLU A 496 -2.50 -19.82 12.38
C GLU A 496 -1.76 -18.49 12.64
N SER A 497 -1.25 -17.82 11.62
CA SER A 497 -0.63 -16.53 11.82
C SER A 497 -1.66 -15.46 12.19
N PHE A 498 -1.23 -14.50 13.02
CA PHE A 498 -2.03 -13.31 13.34
C PHE A 498 -2.49 -12.55 12.09
N VAL A 499 -1.67 -12.59 11.04
CA VAL A 499 -1.97 -11.97 9.72
C VAL A 499 -3.15 -12.65 9.04
N GLN A 500 -3.25 -13.98 9.11
CA GLN A 500 -4.39 -14.73 8.55
C GLN A 500 -5.71 -14.28 9.21
N ARG A 501 -5.71 -14.14 10.54
CA ARG A 501 -6.90 -13.69 11.29
C ARG A 501 -7.31 -12.28 10.88
N ILE A 502 -6.42 -11.31 10.92
CA ILE A 502 -6.75 -9.93 10.52
C ILE A 502 -7.18 -9.89 9.05
N GLY A 503 -6.48 -10.59 8.17
CA GLY A 503 -6.78 -10.63 6.75
C GLY A 503 -8.21 -11.13 6.46
N ILE A 504 -8.62 -12.23 7.11
CA ILE A 504 -9.96 -12.76 6.91
C ILE A 504 -11.06 -11.85 7.50
N TYR A 505 -10.79 -11.20 8.66
CA TYR A 505 -11.72 -10.22 9.23
C TYR A 505 -11.91 -8.99 8.33
N LEU A 506 -10.82 -8.46 7.75
CA LEU A 506 -10.90 -7.35 6.79
C LEU A 506 -11.67 -7.77 5.53
N LEU A 507 -11.43 -8.98 5.03
CA LEU A 507 -12.12 -9.51 3.86
C LEU A 507 -13.61 -9.71 4.13
N ASN A 508 -13.97 -10.23 5.30
CA ASN A 508 -15.36 -10.38 5.72
C ASN A 508 -16.08 -9.03 5.85
N SER A 509 -15.43 -8.06 6.51
CA SER A 509 -15.95 -6.70 6.64
C SER A 509 -16.18 -6.05 5.28
N LEU A 510 -15.24 -6.24 4.34
CA LEU A 510 -15.35 -5.77 2.97
C LEU A 510 -16.53 -6.43 2.26
N ALA A 511 -16.66 -7.75 2.30
CA ALA A 511 -17.72 -8.53 1.68
C ALA A 511 -19.11 -8.16 2.21
N CYS A 512 -19.22 -7.90 3.52
CA CYS A 512 -20.46 -7.49 4.16
C CYS A 512 -21.00 -6.15 3.65
N GLN A 513 -20.13 -5.21 3.29
CA GLN A 513 -20.52 -3.82 3.04
C GLN A 513 -20.54 -3.42 1.57
N VAL A 514 -19.90 -4.17 0.67
CA VAL A 514 -19.88 -3.88 -0.76
C VAL A 514 -21.18 -4.30 -1.47
N GLY A 515 -21.44 -3.72 -2.65
CA GLY A 515 -22.61 -4.05 -3.46
C GLY A 515 -22.43 -5.30 -4.33
N GLY A 516 -23.50 -5.73 -5.01
CA GLY A 516 -23.55 -6.97 -5.79
C GLY A 516 -22.45 -7.12 -6.84
N GLN A 517 -22.10 -6.06 -7.58
CA GLN A 517 -21.02 -6.12 -8.58
C GLN A 517 -19.65 -6.38 -7.95
N GLN A 518 -19.34 -5.74 -6.82
CA GLN A 518 -18.12 -5.99 -6.09
C GLN A 518 -18.09 -7.38 -5.47
N LYS A 519 -19.23 -7.91 -4.99
CA LYS A 519 -19.34 -9.30 -4.50
C LYS A 519 -19.08 -10.31 -5.62
N VAL A 520 -19.65 -10.10 -6.82
CA VAL A 520 -19.35 -10.93 -8.00
C VAL A 520 -17.87 -10.92 -8.29
N ARG A 521 -17.25 -9.71 -8.31
CA ARG A 521 -15.81 -9.55 -8.54
C ARG A 521 -14.97 -10.25 -7.47
N LEU A 522 -15.38 -10.19 -6.19
CA LEU A 522 -14.72 -10.89 -5.09
C LEU A 522 -14.72 -12.43 -5.34
N GLY A 523 -15.84 -12.98 -5.78
CA GLY A 523 -15.93 -14.39 -6.17
C GLY A 523 -15.09 -14.74 -7.41
N GLU A 524 -14.96 -13.82 -8.38
CA GLU A 524 -14.09 -14.01 -9.56
C GLU A 524 -12.60 -14.02 -9.18
N LEU A 525 -12.20 -13.21 -8.21
CA LEU A 525 -10.85 -13.17 -7.66
C LEU A 525 -10.52 -14.37 -6.77
N GLY A 526 -11.48 -15.29 -6.56
CA GLY A 526 -11.25 -16.57 -5.92
C GLY A 526 -11.58 -16.63 -4.43
N ALA A 527 -12.38 -15.71 -3.90
CA ALA A 527 -12.72 -15.69 -2.48
C ALA A 527 -13.39 -17.00 -2.02
N ILE A 528 -14.35 -17.54 -2.79
CA ILE A 528 -15.02 -18.81 -2.45
C ILE A 528 -14.00 -19.98 -2.34
N ASN A 529 -13.12 -20.11 -3.31
CA ASN A 529 -12.12 -21.19 -3.33
C ASN A 529 -11.15 -21.07 -2.12
N LYS A 530 -10.78 -19.85 -1.75
CA LYS A 530 -9.90 -19.63 -0.59
C LYS A 530 -10.59 -19.95 0.73
N MET A 531 -11.86 -19.59 0.87
CA MET A 531 -12.66 -19.93 2.06
C MET A 531 -12.86 -21.45 2.17
N ILE A 532 -13.20 -22.13 1.09
CA ILE A 532 -13.34 -23.59 1.05
C ILE A 532 -12.00 -24.27 1.44
N TRP A 533 -10.88 -23.77 0.94
CA TRP A 533 -9.57 -24.27 1.34
C TRP A 533 -9.31 -24.13 2.85
N LEU A 534 -9.63 -22.97 3.44
CA LEU A 534 -9.53 -22.75 4.89
C LEU A 534 -10.39 -23.74 5.69
N ILE A 535 -11.62 -23.96 5.23
CA ILE A 535 -12.55 -24.88 5.87
C ILE A 535 -12.00 -26.31 5.83
N SER A 536 -11.49 -26.75 4.68
CA SER A 536 -10.83 -28.06 4.54
C SER A 536 -9.68 -28.23 5.51
N GLU A 537 -8.79 -27.23 5.58
CA GLU A 537 -7.64 -27.25 6.49
C GLU A 537 -8.05 -27.37 7.97
N ARG A 538 -9.10 -26.63 8.40
CA ARG A 538 -9.60 -26.66 9.78
C ARG A 538 -10.30 -27.97 10.12
N LEU A 539 -11.04 -28.55 9.16
CA LEU A 539 -11.65 -29.85 9.30
C LEU A 539 -10.60 -30.98 9.45
N GLU A 540 -9.55 -30.97 8.63
CA GLU A 540 -8.45 -31.94 8.71
C GLU A 540 -7.75 -31.89 10.07
N ARG A 541 -7.69 -30.72 10.71
CA ARG A 541 -7.10 -30.53 12.04
C ARG A 541 -8.07 -30.79 13.19
N GLY A 542 -9.35 -30.94 12.90
CA GLY A 542 -10.41 -31.05 13.92
C GLY A 542 -10.57 -29.78 14.76
N HIS A 543 -10.24 -28.61 14.23
CA HIS A 543 -10.30 -27.33 14.94
C HIS A 543 -11.44 -26.45 14.45
N CYS A 544 -12.30 -26.00 15.39
CA CYS A 544 -13.26 -24.94 15.17
C CYS A 544 -12.77 -23.69 15.91
N ASP A 545 -12.13 -22.79 15.15
CA ASP A 545 -11.64 -21.50 15.62
C ASP A 545 -12.42 -20.35 14.93
N ASP A 546 -12.11 -19.11 15.32
CA ASP A 546 -12.67 -17.91 14.74
C ASP A 546 -12.40 -17.78 13.22
N VAL A 547 -11.31 -18.35 12.73
CA VAL A 547 -11.00 -18.36 11.28
C VAL A 547 -12.00 -19.23 10.50
N LEU A 548 -12.38 -20.41 11.04
CA LEU A 548 -13.40 -21.27 10.42
C LEU A 548 -14.76 -20.56 10.40
N GLU A 549 -15.15 -19.95 11.50
CA GLU A 549 -16.43 -19.24 11.61
C GLU A 549 -16.51 -18.05 10.65
N VAL A 550 -15.43 -17.24 10.60
CA VAL A 550 -15.35 -16.09 9.68
C VAL A 550 -15.23 -16.51 8.22
N ALA A 551 -14.64 -17.68 7.91
CA ALA A 551 -14.62 -18.21 6.54
C ALA A 551 -16.04 -18.47 6.02
N TRP A 552 -16.89 -19.11 6.83
CA TRP A 552 -18.30 -19.32 6.49
C TRP A 552 -19.07 -18.00 6.43
N SER A 553 -18.84 -17.08 7.36
CA SER A 553 -19.44 -15.73 7.34
C SER A 553 -19.05 -14.96 6.08
N THR A 554 -17.78 -15.02 5.67
CA THR A 554 -17.30 -14.38 4.43
C THR A 554 -18.02 -14.94 3.20
N MET A 555 -18.14 -16.27 3.10
CA MET A 555 -18.89 -16.88 2.00
C MET A 555 -20.36 -16.51 2.03
N TRP A 556 -20.99 -16.46 3.21
CA TRP A 556 -22.37 -15.98 3.35
C TRP A 556 -22.51 -14.57 2.78
N ASN A 557 -21.64 -13.63 3.17
CA ASN A 557 -21.65 -12.26 2.65
C ASN A 557 -21.36 -12.17 1.14
N VAL A 558 -20.45 -12.99 0.63
CA VAL A 558 -20.06 -12.99 -0.80
C VAL A 558 -21.16 -13.60 -1.69
N THR A 559 -21.96 -14.53 -1.16
CA THR A 559 -23.07 -15.19 -1.91
C THR A 559 -24.38 -14.40 -1.88
N ASP A 560 -24.52 -13.43 -0.96
CA ASP A 560 -25.70 -12.59 -0.83
C ASP A 560 -25.97 -11.79 -2.12
N GLU A 561 -27.15 -11.90 -2.69
CA GLU A 561 -27.60 -11.30 -3.97
C GLU A 561 -26.70 -11.68 -5.18
N THR A 562 -25.94 -12.77 -5.12
CA THR A 562 -25.02 -13.16 -6.19
C THR A 562 -25.14 -14.63 -6.62
N PRO A 563 -26.07 -14.96 -7.53
CA PRO A 563 -26.30 -16.34 -8.00
C PRO A 563 -25.02 -17.03 -8.55
N SER A 564 -24.13 -16.26 -9.19
CA SER A 564 -22.86 -16.80 -9.71
C SER A 564 -21.93 -17.30 -8.61
N ASN A 565 -21.90 -16.63 -7.44
CA ASN A 565 -21.10 -17.05 -6.30
C ASN A 565 -21.75 -18.22 -5.54
N CYS A 566 -23.08 -18.26 -5.46
CA CYS A 566 -23.80 -19.44 -4.97
C CYS A 566 -23.48 -20.69 -5.79
N ARG A 567 -23.46 -20.57 -7.13
CA ARG A 567 -23.04 -21.65 -8.02
C ARG A 567 -21.62 -22.10 -7.78
N LYS A 568 -20.67 -21.16 -7.64
CA LYS A 568 -19.26 -21.48 -7.33
C LYS A 568 -19.10 -22.23 -6.01
N PHE A 569 -19.91 -21.89 -4.99
CA PHE A 569 -19.91 -22.61 -3.73
C PHE A 569 -20.29 -24.08 -3.93
N LEU A 570 -21.36 -24.35 -4.69
CA LEU A 570 -21.81 -25.70 -4.99
C LEU A 570 -20.80 -26.48 -5.85
N GLU A 571 -20.23 -25.85 -6.88
CA GLU A 571 -19.22 -26.44 -7.77
C GLU A 571 -17.90 -26.80 -7.05
N ASN A 572 -17.62 -26.13 -5.92
CA ASN A 572 -16.46 -26.43 -5.07
C ASN A 572 -16.79 -27.36 -3.90
N ASN A 573 -17.78 -28.24 -4.04
CA ASN A 573 -18.22 -29.22 -3.03
C ASN A 573 -18.66 -28.57 -1.70
N GLY A 574 -19.21 -27.37 -1.76
CA GLY A 574 -19.62 -26.62 -0.57
C GLY A 574 -20.59 -27.37 0.34
N MET A 575 -21.50 -28.20 -0.24
CA MET A 575 -22.45 -29.01 0.53
C MET A 575 -21.79 -30.16 1.28
N GLU A 576 -20.72 -30.76 0.76
CA GLU A 576 -19.96 -31.80 1.47
C GLU A 576 -19.24 -31.19 2.68
N TYR A 577 -18.65 -30.00 2.52
CA TYR A 577 -18.04 -29.25 3.63
C TYR A 577 -19.05 -28.82 4.66
N PHE A 578 -20.26 -28.44 4.25
CA PHE A 578 -21.38 -28.14 5.16
C PHE A 578 -21.68 -29.34 6.07
N LEU A 579 -21.88 -30.54 5.48
CA LEU A 579 -22.16 -31.75 6.29
C LEU A 579 -20.98 -32.12 7.19
N SER A 580 -19.75 -32.04 6.69
CA SER A 580 -18.55 -32.34 7.47
C SER A 580 -18.40 -31.40 8.67
N CYS A 581 -18.65 -30.10 8.49
CA CYS A 581 -18.64 -29.14 9.60
C CYS A 581 -19.76 -29.41 10.61
N LEU A 582 -20.98 -29.70 10.14
CA LEU A 582 -22.11 -30.02 11.00
C LEU A 582 -21.85 -31.27 11.85
N GLN A 583 -21.24 -32.30 11.27
CA GLN A 583 -20.88 -33.54 11.98
C GLN A 583 -19.75 -33.32 12.99
N SER A 584 -18.73 -32.53 12.61
CA SER A 584 -17.56 -32.31 13.43
C SER A 584 -17.80 -31.32 14.58
N PHE A 585 -18.69 -30.33 14.37
CA PHE A 585 -18.90 -29.22 15.28
C PHE A 585 -20.39 -28.89 15.50
N PRO A 586 -21.23 -29.85 15.94
CA PRO A 586 -22.68 -29.72 15.99
C PRO A 586 -23.20 -28.68 16.97
N GLU A 587 -22.40 -28.26 17.97
CA GLU A 587 -22.80 -27.32 19.03
C GLU A 587 -22.23 -25.92 18.87
N LYS A 588 -21.60 -25.61 17.71
CA LYS A 588 -21.00 -24.32 17.44
C LYS A 588 -22.01 -23.36 16.82
N GLU A 589 -22.59 -22.49 17.67
CA GLU A 589 -23.69 -21.60 17.30
C GLU A 589 -23.37 -20.67 16.16
N ASP A 590 -22.27 -19.91 16.22
CA ASP A 590 -21.84 -18.97 15.20
C ASP A 590 -21.54 -19.67 13.86
N LEU A 591 -20.93 -20.86 13.92
CA LEU A 591 -20.65 -21.66 12.74
C LEU A 591 -21.95 -22.13 12.06
N LEU A 592 -22.88 -22.69 12.84
CA LEU A 592 -24.17 -23.18 12.34
C LEU A 592 -24.99 -22.05 11.73
N ARG A 593 -25.06 -20.89 12.40
CA ARG A 593 -25.74 -19.71 11.88
C ARG A 593 -25.16 -19.27 10.53
N ASN A 594 -23.84 -19.13 10.43
CA ASN A 594 -23.17 -18.68 9.21
C ASN A 594 -23.38 -19.68 8.05
N MET A 595 -23.27 -20.98 8.33
CA MET A 595 -23.53 -22.04 7.36
C MET A 595 -24.98 -22.00 6.85
N MET A 596 -25.95 -21.93 7.75
CA MET A 596 -27.35 -21.91 7.39
C MET A 596 -27.77 -20.63 6.68
N GLY A 597 -27.18 -19.48 7.04
CA GLY A 597 -27.37 -18.21 6.32
C GLY A 597 -26.88 -18.27 4.88
N LEU A 598 -25.72 -18.88 4.63
CA LEU A 598 -25.23 -19.11 3.27
C LEU A 598 -26.18 -20.02 2.47
N LEU A 599 -26.68 -21.10 3.07
CA LEU A 599 -27.61 -21.98 2.40
C LEU A 599 -28.95 -21.29 2.09
N GLY A 600 -29.36 -20.30 2.90
CA GLY A 600 -30.46 -19.40 2.58
C GLY A 600 -30.26 -18.72 1.23
N ASN A 601 -29.09 -18.07 1.04
CA ASN A 601 -28.75 -17.41 -0.23
C ASN A 601 -28.75 -18.40 -1.43
N VAL A 602 -28.27 -19.64 -1.23
CA VAL A 602 -28.31 -20.68 -2.28
C VAL A 602 -29.75 -21.07 -2.62
N ALA A 603 -30.62 -21.24 -1.61
CA ALA A 603 -32.00 -21.63 -1.78
C ALA A 603 -32.85 -20.53 -2.42
N GLU A 604 -32.52 -19.27 -2.25
CA GLU A 604 -33.15 -18.14 -2.94
C GLU A 604 -33.01 -18.24 -4.47
N VAL A 605 -31.88 -18.83 -4.97
CA VAL A 605 -31.63 -18.99 -6.40
C VAL A 605 -32.33 -20.22 -6.94
N LYS A 606 -33.45 -20.02 -7.65
CA LYS A 606 -34.34 -21.10 -8.15
C LYS A 606 -33.58 -22.20 -8.92
N GLU A 607 -32.64 -21.79 -9.80
CA GLU A 607 -31.87 -22.70 -10.65
C GLU A 607 -30.91 -23.60 -9.86
N LEU A 608 -30.63 -23.27 -8.60
CA LEU A 608 -29.70 -24.01 -7.76
C LEU A 608 -30.38 -24.92 -6.71
N ARG A 609 -31.71 -24.79 -6.52
CA ARG A 609 -32.44 -25.52 -5.48
C ARG A 609 -32.36 -27.03 -5.64
N HIS A 610 -32.27 -27.54 -6.88
CA HIS A 610 -32.17 -28.98 -7.15
C HIS A 610 -30.90 -29.62 -6.52
N TYR A 611 -29.81 -28.87 -6.29
CA TYR A 611 -28.63 -29.35 -5.56
C TYR A 611 -28.92 -29.59 -4.08
N LEU A 612 -29.97 -28.99 -3.51
CA LEU A 612 -30.36 -29.10 -2.10
C LEU A 612 -31.42 -30.20 -1.87
N ILE A 613 -32.00 -30.78 -2.95
CA ILE A 613 -33.06 -31.75 -2.86
C ILE A 613 -32.50 -33.18 -2.89
N THR A 614 -31.87 -33.57 -1.78
CA THR A 614 -31.41 -34.92 -1.51
C THR A 614 -32.00 -35.44 -0.20
N PRO A 615 -32.14 -36.77 -0.01
CA PRO A 615 -32.64 -37.35 1.25
C PRO A 615 -31.84 -36.88 2.47
N GLU A 616 -30.54 -36.79 2.30
CA GLU A 616 -29.58 -36.38 3.36
C GLU A 616 -29.79 -34.93 3.76
N TYR A 617 -29.72 -33.99 2.78
CA TYR A 617 -29.86 -32.56 3.06
C TYR A 617 -31.22 -32.19 3.62
N LEU A 618 -32.29 -32.72 3.03
CA LEU A 618 -33.67 -32.48 3.53
C LEU A 618 -33.88 -33.03 4.94
N SER A 619 -33.27 -34.16 5.27
CA SER A 619 -33.30 -34.72 6.63
C SER A 619 -32.57 -33.79 7.61
N VAL A 620 -31.41 -33.30 7.21
CA VAL A 620 -30.61 -32.33 8.03
C VAL A 620 -31.43 -31.06 8.24
N PHE A 621 -31.97 -30.43 7.19
CA PHE A 621 -32.75 -29.20 7.33
C PHE A 621 -33.99 -29.41 8.20
N SER A 622 -34.67 -30.54 8.04
CA SER A 622 -35.83 -30.92 8.86
C SER A 622 -35.45 -31.10 10.33
N ASN A 623 -34.27 -31.62 10.65
CA ASN A 623 -33.81 -31.77 12.03
C ASN A 623 -33.41 -30.44 12.64
N LEU A 624 -32.80 -29.56 11.87
CA LEU A 624 -32.38 -28.20 12.30
C LEU A 624 -33.58 -27.28 12.62
N LEU A 625 -34.80 -27.59 12.15
CA LEU A 625 -36.02 -26.88 12.55
C LEU A 625 -36.27 -26.91 14.07
N ASN A 626 -35.81 -27.95 14.75
CA ASN A 626 -35.94 -28.09 16.22
C ASN A 626 -34.68 -27.62 16.98
N SER A 627 -33.74 -26.97 16.32
CA SER A 627 -32.54 -26.46 16.95
C SER A 627 -32.86 -25.24 17.82
N ASN A 628 -32.39 -25.26 19.05
CA ASN A 628 -32.39 -24.09 19.95
C ASN A 628 -31.00 -23.42 19.99
N CYS A 629 -30.12 -23.84 19.10
CA CYS A 629 -28.78 -23.29 18.95
C CYS A 629 -28.88 -21.85 18.41
N ASP A 630 -28.22 -20.90 19.07
CA ASP A 630 -28.29 -19.47 18.74
C ASP A 630 -29.75 -18.94 18.70
N GLY A 631 -30.52 -19.25 19.74
CA GLY A 631 -31.92 -18.86 19.82
C GLY A 631 -32.74 -19.47 18.69
N ILE A 632 -33.34 -18.64 17.82
CA ILE A 632 -34.13 -19.11 16.68
C ILE A 632 -33.34 -19.08 15.35
N GLU A 633 -32.11 -18.58 15.30
CA GLU A 633 -31.42 -18.26 14.05
C GLU A 633 -31.22 -19.49 13.15
N VAL A 634 -30.76 -20.60 13.72
CA VAL A 634 -30.54 -21.84 12.97
C VAL A 634 -31.88 -22.42 12.47
N SER A 635 -32.89 -22.50 13.35
CA SER A 635 -34.21 -22.99 13.03
C SER A 635 -34.87 -22.12 11.97
N TYR A 636 -34.80 -20.80 12.08
CA TYR A 636 -35.33 -19.83 11.13
C TYR A 636 -34.68 -19.96 9.75
N ASN A 637 -33.37 -20.05 9.67
CA ASN A 637 -32.65 -20.21 8.40
C ASN A 637 -33.00 -21.57 7.76
N ALA A 638 -33.14 -22.65 8.56
CA ALA A 638 -33.58 -23.95 8.04
C ALA A 638 -35.00 -23.90 7.48
N ALA A 639 -35.90 -23.19 8.15
CA ALA A 639 -37.27 -22.98 7.63
C ALA A 639 -37.27 -22.13 6.36
N GLY A 640 -36.41 -21.15 6.23
CA GLY A 640 -36.21 -20.35 5.00
C GLY A 640 -35.75 -21.19 3.83
N VAL A 641 -34.70 -22.02 4.04
CA VAL A 641 -34.23 -22.97 3.00
C VAL A 641 -35.34 -23.91 2.56
N ILE A 642 -36.07 -24.53 3.50
CA ILE A 642 -37.18 -25.42 3.21
C ILE A 642 -38.30 -24.68 2.46
N SER A 643 -38.63 -23.44 2.88
CA SER A 643 -39.68 -22.63 2.21
C SER A 643 -39.33 -22.31 0.77
N HIS A 644 -38.06 -21.94 0.48
CA HIS A 644 -37.64 -21.71 -0.90
C HIS A 644 -37.68 -23.00 -1.75
N ILE A 645 -37.20 -24.12 -1.21
CA ILE A 645 -37.27 -25.42 -1.92
C ILE A 645 -38.73 -25.82 -2.18
N ALA A 646 -39.61 -25.75 -1.17
CA ALA A 646 -40.99 -26.17 -1.28
C ALA A 646 -41.86 -25.24 -2.15
N SER A 647 -41.40 -23.97 -2.35
CA SER A 647 -42.13 -23.01 -3.21
C SER A 647 -42.17 -23.38 -4.68
N ASP A 648 -41.35 -24.30 -5.14
CA ASP A 648 -41.38 -24.80 -6.53
C ASP A 648 -42.46 -25.85 -6.77
N GLY A 649 -43.17 -26.26 -5.73
CA GLY A 649 -44.32 -27.17 -5.82
C GLY A 649 -44.00 -28.63 -5.46
N PRO A 650 -45.02 -29.48 -5.39
CA PRO A 650 -44.86 -30.88 -4.99
C PRO A 650 -44.10 -31.71 -6.00
N ASP A 651 -44.16 -31.38 -7.28
CA ASP A 651 -43.55 -32.15 -8.37
C ASP A 651 -42.03 -32.10 -8.38
N VAL A 652 -41.46 -31.02 -7.79
CA VAL A 652 -39.99 -30.83 -7.68
C VAL A 652 -39.40 -31.59 -6.46
N TRP A 653 -40.26 -31.97 -5.50
CA TRP A 653 -39.84 -32.75 -4.36
C TRP A 653 -39.70 -34.25 -4.73
N THR A 654 -38.59 -34.64 -5.32
CA THR A 654 -38.31 -35.96 -5.86
C THR A 654 -37.89 -37.01 -4.83
N VAL A 655 -37.79 -36.61 -3.57
CA VAL A 655 -37.31 -37.46 -2.46
C VAL A 655 -38.48 -38.17 -1.77
N GLU A 656 -38.37 -39.48 -1.58
CA GLU A 656 -39.39 -40.26 -0.90
C GLU A 656 -39.35 -40.10 0.63
N ILE A 657 -38.15 -39.96 1.20
CA ILE A 657 -37.91 -39.77 2.64
C ILE A 657 -36.86 -38.67 2.81
N PRO A 658 -37.18 -37.61 3.59
CA PRO A 658 -38.43 -37.36 4.32
C PRO A 658 -39.59 -36.95 3.37
N LEU A 659 -40.82 -37.30 3.74
CA LEU A 659 -42.01 -36.85 2.99
C LEU A 659 -42.18 -35.34 3.09
N ARG A 660 -42.50 -34.70 1.95
CA ARG A 660 -42.67 -33.23 1.88
C ARG A 660 -43.62 -32.70 2.94
N GLN A 661 -44.82 -33.31 3.10
CA GLN A 661 -45.79 -32.85 4.08
C GLN A 661 -45.28 -32.94 5.51
N GLN A 662 -44.56 -34.00 5.88
CA GLN A 662 -43.99 -34.14 7.21
C GLN A 662 -42.98 -33.05 7.52
N VAL A 663 -42.14 -32.65 6.54
CA VAL A 663 -41.19 -31.55 6.70
C VAL A 663 -41.90 -30.21 6.86
N LEU A 664 -42.96 -29.97 6.06
CA LEU A 664 -43.75 -28.75 6.15
C LEU A 664 -44.51 -28.65 7.49
N ASP A 665 -45.09 -29.75 7.99
CA ASP A 665 -45.77 -29.79 9.29
C ASP A 665 -44.81 -29.48 10.43
N ARG A 666 -43.58 -30.03 10.37
CA ARG A 666 -42.51 -29.73 11.35
C ARG A 666 -42.08 -28.26 11.27
N MET A 667 -42.01 -27.72 10.06
CA MET A 667 -41.67 -26.31 9.86
C MET A 667 -42.74 -25.38 10.47
N ILE A 668 -44.02 -25.67 10.28
CA ILE A 668 -45.12 -24.92 10.91
C ILE A 668 -45.02 -25.01 12.43
N SER A 669 -44.79 -26.20 12.98
CA SER A 669 -44.64 -26.39 14.44
C SER A 669 -43.49 -25.59 14.99
N ALA A 670 -42.37 -25.49 14.28
CA ALA A 670 -41.21 -24.68 14.66
C ALA A 670 -41.60 -23.18 14.63
N ILE A 671 -42.21 -22.68 13.54
CA ILE A 671 -42.61 -21.28 13.40
C ILE A 671 -43.58 -20.86 14.53
N GLU A 672 -44.52 -21.74 14.93
CA GLU A 672 -45.47 -21.48 16.00
C GLU A 672 -44.82 -21.41 17.39
N SER A 673 -43.63 -21.97 17.56
CA SER A 673 -42.88 -21.92 18.81
C SER A 673 -42.06 -20.62 18.94
N TRP A 674 -41.82 -19.88 17.86
CA TRP A 674 -40.95 -18.70 17.89
C TRP A 674 -41.67 -17.45 18.43
N ASP A 675 -40.94 -16.66 19.23
CA ASP A 675 -41.43 -15.36 19.71
C ASP A 675 -41.19 -14.28 18.64
N LEU A 676 -42.25 -13.55 18.28
CA LEU A 676 -42.17 -12.41 17.37
C LEU A 676 -41.29 -11.24 17.87
N SER A 677 -40.93 -11.24 19.14
CA SER A 677 -40.04 -10.24 19.73
C SER A 677 -38.57 -10.68 19.74
N SER A 678 -38.25 -11.87 19.19
CA SER A 678 -36.87 -12.36 19.13
C SER A 678 -35.97 -11.41 18.33
N GLN A 679 -34.86 -11.02 18.91
CA GLN A 679 -33.81 -10.25 18.19
C GLN A 679 -33.13 -11.14 17.18
N ARG A 680 -32.63 -10.52 16.11
CA ARG A 680 -32.11 -11.23 14.95
C ARG A 680 -30.71 -10.78 14.61
N ASN A 681 -29.87 -11.75 14.27
CA ASN A 681 -28.50 -11.52 13.78
C ASN A 681 -28.40 -11.43 12.25
N ILE A 682 -29.54 -11.30 11.56
CA ILE A 682 -29.61 -11.22 10.09
C ILE A 682 -29.85 -9.78 9.64
N ASN A 683 -29.26 -9.42 8.49
CA ASN A 683 -29.38 -8.10 7.91
C ASN A 683 -29.81 -8.19 6.45
N TYR A 684 -31.11 -8.05 6.22
CA TYR A 684 -31.69 -8.01 4.87
C TYR A 684 -31.45 -6.65 4.21
N ARG A 685 -31.01 -6.65 2.94
CA ARG A 685 -30.89 -5.47 2.06
C ARG A 685 -32.07 -5.35 1.12
N SER A 686 -32.69 -6.48 0.79
CA SER A 686 -33.91 -6.58 0.02
C SER A 686 -34.83 -7.65 0.62
N PHE A 687 -36.11 -7.46 0.50
CA PHE A 687 -37.14 -8.45 0.83
C PHE A 687 -37.67 -9.19 -0.39
N GLU A 688 -37.15 -8.94 -1.58
CA GLU A 688 -37.64 -9.56 -2.82
C GLU A 688 -37.76 -11.09 -2.71
N PRO A 689 -36.77 -11.86 -2.14
CA PRO A 689 -36.94 -13.30 -1.97
C PRO A 689 -38.03 -13.70 -0.99
N ILE A 690 -38.21 -12.93 0.09
CA ILE A 690 -39.27 -13.19 1.08
C ILE A 690 -40.63 -12.82 0.51
N LEU A 691 -40.74 -11.68 -0.17
CA LEU A 691 -42.00 -11.23 -0.81
C LEU A 691 -42.44 -12.16 -1.95
N TYR A 692 -41.48 -12.81 -2.63
CA TYR A 692 -41.78 -13.87 -3.58
C TYR A 692 -42.56 -15.01 -2.92
N LEU A 693 -42.17 -15.46 -1.72
CA LEU A 693 -42.82 -16.54 -0.98
C LEU A 693 -44.23 -16.15 -0.51
N VAL A 694 -44.51 -14.87 -0.27
CA VAL A 694 -45.88 -14.39 0.06
C VAL A 694 -46.88 -14.69 -1.05
N LYS A 695 -46.42 -14.75 -2.31
CA LYS A 695 -47.27 -15.05 -3.49
C LYS A 695 -47.50 -16.54 -3.74
N ILE A 696 -46.95 -17.44 -2.95
CA ILE A 696 -47.00 -18.89 -3.16
C ILE A 696 -48.25 -19.47 -2.53
N TYR A 697 -49.41 -19.38 -3.21
CA TYR A 697 -50.69 -19.84 -2.69
C TYR A 697 -50.86 -21.37 -2.66
N HIS A 698 -50.12 -22.12 -3.49
CA HIS A 698 -50.17 -23.58 -3.51
C HIS A 698 -49.44 -24.27 -2.35
N THR A 699 -48.61 -23.51 -1.57
CA THR A 699 -47.91 -23.98 -0.39
C THR A 699 -47.99 -22.93 0.71
N PRO A 700 -49.10 -22.85 1.45
CA PRO A 700 -49.35 -21.81 2.46
C PRO A 700 -48.34 -21.86 3.62
N GLU A 701 -47.63 -22.95 3.81
CA GLU A 701 -46.57 -23.11 4.79
C GLU A 701 -45.36 -22.19 4.47
N CYS A 702 -45.05 -22.04 3.17
CA CYS A 702 -43.99 -21.10 2.74
C CYS A 702 -44.41 -19.65 2.99
N GLN A 703 -45.69 -19.32 2.76
CA GLN A 703 -46.23 -18.01 3.13
C GLN A 703 -46.13 -17.75 4.62
N ARG A 704 -46.40 -18.79 5.47
CA ARG A 704 -46.29 -18.66 6.93
C ARG A 704 -44.93 -18.20 7.36
N TRP A 705 -43.85 -18.81 6.85
CA TRP A 705 -42.50 -18.39 7.15
C TRP A 705 -42.25 -16.95 6.70
N ALA A 706 -42.65 -16.60 5.47
CA ALA A 706 -42.43 -15.27 4.89
C ALA A 706 -43.11 -14.16 5.71
N VAL A 707 -44.40 -14.32 6.01
CA VAL A 707 -45.14 -13.31 6.80
C VAL A 707 -44.69 -13.25 8.26
N TRP A 708 -44.25 -14.38 8.83
CA TRP A 708 -43.64 -14.38 10.17
C TRP A 708 -42.32 -13.60 10.18
N ALA A 709 -41.44 -13.82 9.19
CA ALA A 709 -40.19 -13.10 9.02
C ALA A 709 -40.42 -11.59 8.95
N LEU A 710 -41.34 -11.13 8.08
CA LEU A 710 -41.68 -9.72 7.95
C LEU A 710 -42.27 -9.15 9.25
N ALA A 711 -43.13 -9.92 9.96
CA ALA A 711 -43.74 -9.48 11.20
C ALA A 711 -42.71 -9.30 12.33
N ASN A 712 -41.78 -10.25 12.47
CA ASN A 712 -40.69 -10.15 13.44
C ASN A 712 -39.78 -8.95 13.12
N LEU A 713 -39.31 -8.85 11.89
CA LEU A 713 -38.34 -7.81 11.48
C LEU A 713 -38.92 -6.39 11.59
N THR A 714 -40.18 -6.19 11.17
CA THR A 714 -40.87 -4.89 11.28
C THR A 714 -41.21 -4.53 12.72
N LYS A 715 -41.39 -5.55 13.61
CA LYS A 715 -41.66 -5.35 15.02
C LYS A 715 -40.37 -4.97 15.78
N VAL A 716 -39.28 -5.71 15.53
CA VAL A 716 -38.03 -5.57 16.29
C VAL A 716 -37.15 -4.44 15.75
N TYR A 717 -37.15 -4.20 14.44
CA TYR A 717 -36.34 -3.18 13.78
C TYR A 717 -37.14 -2.29 12.84
N PRO A 718 -38.17 -1.56 13.35
CA PRO A 718 -39.11 -0.82 12.52
C PRO A 718 -38.45 0.25 11.65
N GLU A 719 -37.46 0.99 12.20
CA GLU A 719 -36.70 2.04 11.46
C GLU A 719 -36.05 1.53 10.19
N LYS A 720 -35.55 0.29 10.25
CA LYS A 720 -34.86 -0.30 9.12
C LYS A 720 -35.77 -0.98 8.12
N TYR A 721 -36.77 -1.70 8.60
CA TYR A 721 -37.50 -2.64 7.76
C TYR A 721 -38.89 -2.19 7.36
N CYS A 722 -39.56 -1.29 8.09
CA CYS A 722 -40.86 -0.78 7.64
C CYS A 722 -40.78 -0.04 6.29
N HIS A 723 -39.79 0.85 6.17
CA HIS A 723 -39.52 1.54 4.90
C HIS A 723 -39.12 0.58 3.76
N LEU A 724 -38.37 -0.49 4.06
CA LEU A 724 -37.97 -1.47 3.06
C LEU A 724 -39.18 -2.27 2.51
N VAL A 725 -40.11 -2.71 3.41
CA VAL A 725 -41.34 -3.36 3.03
C VAL A 725 -42.20 -2.49 2.12
N GLU A 726 -42.34 -1.21 2.46
CA GLU A 726 -43.11 -0.25 1.65
C GLU A 726 -42.46 -0.02 0.29
N LYS A 727 -41.15 0.29 0.26
CA LYS A 727 -40.40 0.58 -0.95
C LYS A 727 -40.45 -0.56 -1.98
N GLU A 728 -40.45 -1.80 -1.53
CA GLU A 728 -40.47 -2.99 -2.39
C GLU A 728 -41.90 -3.50 -2.68
N GLY A 729 -42.93 -2.73 -2.34
CA GLY A 729 -44.33 -3.05 -2.64
C GLY A 729 -44.94 -4.14 -1.75
N GLY A 730 -44.29 -4.44 -0.61
CA GLY A 730 -44.71 -5.49 0.32
C GLY A 730 -46.09 -5.23 0.93
N LEU A 731 -46.45 -3.96 1.22
CA LEU A 731 -47.75 -3.62 1.81
C LEU A 731 -48.93 -4.01 0.91
N ASP A 732 -48.82 -3.82 -0.41
CA ASP A 732 -49.87 -4.14 -1.35
C ASP A 732 -50.02 -5.67 -1.49
N LEU A 733 -48.89 -6.41 -1.54
CA LEU A 733 -48.91 -7.86 -1.54
C LEU A 733 -49.56 -8.46 -0.27
N LEU A 734 -49.29 -7.86 0.89
CA LEU A 734 -49.89 -8.31 2.16
C LEU A 734 -51.41 -8.02 2.21
N LYS A 735 -51.89 -6.90 1.64
CA LYS A 735 -53.32 -6.61 1.49
C LYS A 735 -53.99 -7.62 0.55
N GLU A 736 -53.31 -7.98 -0.57
CA GLU A 736 -53.82 -9.04 -1.48
C GLU A 736 -53.91 -10.37 -0.76
N LEU A 737 -52.90 -10.78 0.02
CA LEU A 737 -52.93 -12.02 0.79
C LEU A 737 -54.06 -12.05 1.82
N ILE A 738 -54.37 -10.95 2.50
CA ILE A 738 -55.47 -10.83 3.44
C ILE A 738 -56.80 -10.98 2.74
N ALA A 739 -56.97 -10.37 1.55
CA ALA A 739 -58.20 -10.41 0.77
C ALA A 739 -58.43 -11.76 0.08
N HIS A 740 -57.40 -12.56 -0.16
CA HIS A 740 -57.50 -13.84 -0.82
C HIS A 740 -58.22 -14.89 0.04
N LYS A 741 -58.91 -15.84 -0.57
CA LYS A 741 -59.76 -16.83 0.14
C LYS A 741 -58.95 -17.97 0.74
N ASP A 742 -57.90 -18.42 0.07
CA ASP A 742 -57.21 -19.68 0.34
C ASP A 742 -56.20 -19.64 1.53
N PRO A 743 -55.46 -18.52 1.83
CA PRO A 743 -54.50 -18.53 2.91
C PRO A 743 -55.12 -18.78 4.29
N PRO A 744 -54.44 -19.58 5.16
CA PRO A 744 -54.90 -19.79 6.54
C PRO A 744 -55.02 -18.47 7.32
N LEU A 745 -55.97 -18.45 8.27
CA LEU A 745 -56.27 -17.26 9.08
C LEU A 745 -55.00 -16.73 9.78
N ALA A 746 -54.15 -17.61 10.26
CA ALA A 746 -52.91 -17.22 10.95
C ALA A 746 -51.87 -16.52 10.01
N ASN A 747 -51.85 -16.83 8.71
CA ASN A 747 -51.03 -16.09 7.73
C ASN A 747 -51.54 -14.66 7.56
N LYS A 748 -52.86 -14.51 7.51
CA LYS A 748 -53.52 -13.19 7.40
C LYS A 748 -53.29 -12.33 8.64
N GLN A 749 -53.38 -12.93 9.84
CA GLN A 749 -53.10 -12.23 11.09
C GLN A 749 -51.64 -11.72 11.16
N LEU A 750 -50.69 -12.52 10.74
CA LEU A 750 -49.26 -12.06 10.66
C LEU A 750 -49.10 -10.94 9.61
N ALA A 751 -49.76 -11.01 8.48
CA ALA A 751 -49.76 -9.93 7.47
C ALA A 751 -50.37 -8.63 8.03
N GLU A 752 -51.45 -8.71 8.80
CA GLU A 752 -52.04 -7.57 9.51
C GLU A 752 -51.08 -6.94 10.48
N ILE A 753 -50.30 -7.76 11.25
CA ILE A 753 -49.25 -7.27 12.18
C ILE A 753 -48.18 -6.46 11.41
N VAL A 754 -47.72 -6.92 10.24
CA VAL A 754 -46.73 -6.18 9.42
C VAL A 754 -47.31 -4.82 9.02
N ILE A 755 -48.54 -4.80 8.49
CA ILE A 755 -49.17 -3.55 8.05
C ILE A 755 -49.36 -2.59 9.23
N ASP A 756 -49.75 -3.08 10.41
CA ASP A 756 -49.93 -2.29 11.61
C ASP A 756 -48.58 -1.75 12.13
N ASN A 757 -47.51 -2.55 12.09
CA ASN A 757 -46.18 -2.10 12.44
C ASN A 757 -45.72 -0.95 11.54
N CYS A 758 -45.87 -1.07 10.22
CA CYS A 758 -45.51 -0.03 9.27
C CYS A 758 -46.36 1.25 9.48
N LYS A 759 -47.67 1.14 9.70
CA LYS A 759 -48.54 2.31 10.00
C LYS A 759 -48.19 2.99 11.29
N LYS A 760 -47.89 2.25 12.37
CA LYS A 760 -47.48 2.83 13.66
C LYS A 760 -46.14 3.58 13.52
N PHE A 761 -45.23 3.03 12.73
CA PHE A 761 -43.97 3.66 12.45
C PHE A 761 -44.13 4.98 11.66
N GLU A 762 -44.97 5.01 10.62
CA GLU A 762 -45.28 6.24 9.85
C GLU A 762 -45.93 7.34 10.71
N ASN A 763 -46.82 6.97 11.64
CA ASN A 763 -47.54 7.90 12.50
C ASN A 763 -46.74 8.38 13.72
N HIS A 764 -45.52 7.96 13.90
CA HIS A 764 -44.66 8.24 15.07
C HIS A 764 -45.26 7.71 16.41
N ASP A 765 -46.18 6.73 16.34
CA ASP A 765 -46.82 6.11 17.47
C ASP A 765 -46.04 4.96 18.12
N TRP A 766 -44.74 4.86 17.79
CA TRP A 766 -43.85 3.83 18.36
C TRP A 766 -43.37 4.25 19.74
N PRO A 767 -43.41 3.36 20.77
CA PRO A 767 -42.92 3.69 22.10
C PRO A 767 -41.42 3.99 22.10
N GLN A 768 -41.02 5.19 22.49
CA GLN A 768 -39.62 5.66 22.51
C GLN A 768 -38.67 4.85 23.42
N HIS A 769 -39.21 3.94 24.23
CA HIS A 769 -38.42 3.13 25.18
C HIS A 769 -37.75 1.87 24.60
N GLU A 770 -38.03 1.51 23.35
CA GLU A 770 -37.45 0.32 22.69
C GLU A 770 -36.34 0.65 21.67
N LEU A 771 -35.94 1.93 21.53
CA LEU A 771 -34.97 2.39 20.51
C LEU A 771 -33.52 2.50 21.03
N ASP A 772 -33.28 2.28 22.32
CA ASP A 772 -31.95 2.42 22.96
C ASP A 772 -31.31 1.03 23.29
N GLY A 773 -31.35 0.07 22.37
CA GLY A 773 -30.76 -1.24 22.55
C GLY A 773 -29.72 -1.59 21.47
#